data_b70db511e2a4cb345e14932aa8b55672
#
_entry.id   b70db511e2a4cb345e14932aa8b55672
#
_cell.length_a   1.000
_cell.length_b   1.000
_cell.length_c   1.000
_cell.angle_alpha   90.00
_cell.angle_beta   90.00
_cell.angle_gamma   90.00
#
_symmetry.space_group_name_H-M   'P 1'
#
loop_
_entity.id
_entity.type
_entity.pdbx_description
1 polymer ?
#
loop_
_entity_poly.entity_id
_entity_poly.type
_entity_poly.pdbx_seq_one_letter_code
_entity_poly.pdbx_strand_id
1 'polypeptide(L)'
;TVKDATGAVTAVTAEDFNQGIINSPEQLIQGKTAGVQISQSSGEPGAGIDIRIRGANSVRSNNNPLFVVDGIPLSGGNTTAEGQNIGVGTNSAKNPLSFINPNDIESISILKDASATAIYGSRGANGVVFITTKSGKGGRGGSWDFSSNLSIATVAKTFDLLNAEDYLEQSDFFGFNVAERNFGNSTDWQDYIFRTSASTNNNIAYSNNYGTGNVRATFSYGKNFGVVENTSLERITGRLNANQRLLNDKLKLGLQATISRVNDEVAPTGASAGFRGDLLGSAYSANPTWPTSPNFDGTGGLLSPATALAYTQNTSFTDRYLVNFSAEYNFISELSAKVNVGYDNSTSSRTALATKKARNFDQGAFGNGLGAINDLDTESKLLEVTLNYNKEFSNSSLDVLAGYSFQDFTRSGRNVSGFGFFADEFNEMGRDLEYVASEVESRIQGDYQQYGYAPNISDGIFVNRLFPEPATDFIPNLNSGLVRSLFVDTFDNTDELQSYFGRVNYSIADKYLFTATMRADGSTRFGKNNEYGYFPSGAFAWKIHNEDFVGDSVSTLKLRLGVGITGNQEGLGYGNYTQRERYAGGDVISDGGDINIPGTVILSFPNPDLKWEETLQYAAGIDFGFNNDRLNGSLDVYRKETTDLLFNVLSAQPATQPFQFQNLPGSKVVNEGIELAIGYDIIDTEDFNWNTNFNIAYNKNLVEELDGEFNAGTIRGQGLSLAFAQKLKAGQPLFSYFLREFEGFDPVTGQPIQNDIQEFVGKSALPELTGGLSTSWSYKDLTLSAYFAGQFGHYIYNNTANAFFTAGAFRGGRNVPLDVLQTGESFDAAADVSTRFLEKGDFVRLQNVTLSYNWPMPEDAFFSSLMLSVTGQNLFVITDYTGLDPEVSSSPGGDDLLNGLPVFGIDYAAYPRPRTFTLGLNAKF
;
A
#
# COMPACT_ATOMS: atom_id res chain seq x y z
N THR A 1 -7.42 -28.44 8.04
CA THR A 1 -7.10 -28.37 6.61
C THR A 1 -8.10 -27.47 5.90
N VAL A 2 -7.78 -26.93 4.72
CA VAL A 2 -8.75 -26.16 3.90
C VAL A 2 -9.99 -27.00 3.57
N LYS A 3 -9.82 -28.30 3.45
CA LYS A 3 -10.94 -29.25 3.24
C LYS A 3 -11.97 -29.26 4.37
N ASP A 4 -11.59 -28.95 5.59
CA ASP A 4 -12.47 -28.90 6.77
C ASP A 4 -12.95 -27.49 7.13
N ALA A 5 -12.51 -26.48 6.39
CA ALA A 5 -12.96 -25.11 6.61
C ALA A 5 -14.44 -24.95 6.26
N THR A 6 -15.20 -24.31 7.14
CA THR A 6 -16.62 -23.98 6.92
C THR A 6 -16.79 -22.67 6.14
N GLY A 7 -15.78 -21.79 6.15
CA GLY A 7 -15.76 -20.52 5.39
C GLY A 7 -14.87 -20.58 4.15
N ALA A 8 -14.92 -19.53 3.30
CA ALA A 8 -14.10 -19.40 2.12
C ALA A 8 -12.66 -19.04 2.50
N VAL A 9 -11.75 -19.99 2.36
CA VAL A 9 -10.32 -19.85 2.61
C VAL A 9 -9.57 -20.33 1.37
N THR A 10 -8.69 -19.49 0.84
CA THR A 10 -7.79 -19.86 -0.26
C THR A 10 -6.37 -19.85 0.28
N ALA A 11 -5.66 -20.97 0.11
CA ALA A 11 -4.24 -21.07 0.45
C ALA A 11 -3.43 -21.16 -0.84
N VAL A 12 -2.43 -20.30 -0.98
CA VAL A 12 -1.44 -20.32 -2.07
C VAL A 12 -0.12 -20.75 -1.45
N THR A 13 0.48 -21.80 -1.97
CA THR A 13 1.75 -22.37 -1.46
C THR A 13 2.94 -21.89 -2.27
N ALA A 14 4.15 -22.14 -1.76
CA ALA A 14 5.38 -21.70 -2.42
C ALA A 14 5.54 -22.27 -3.86
N GLU A 15 4.89 -23.37 -4.17
CA GLU A 15 4.90 -23.98 -5.52
C GLU A 15 4.06 -23.15 -6.51
N ASP A 16 3.02 -22.48 -6.01
CA ASP A 16 2.10 -21.68 -6.83
C ASP A 16 2.50 -20.20 -6.91
N PHE A 17 3.52 -19.76 -6.19
CA PHE A 17 3.91 -18.35 -6.13
C PHE A 17 4.40 -17.81 -7.47
N ASN A 18 4.09 -16.54 -7.71
CA ASN A 18 4.67 -15.80 -8.84
C ASN A 18 6.19 -15.74 -8.69
N GLN A 19 6.89 -15.90 -9.80
CA GLN A 19 8.36 -15.93 -9.86
C GLN A 19 8.92 -14.60 -10.38
N GLY A 20 10.21 -14.35 -10.15
CA GLY A 20 10.94 -13.17 -10.60
C GLY A 20 11.47 -12.34 -9.44
N ILE A 21 11.75 -11.04 -9.66
CA ILE A 21 12.00 -10.11 -8.55
C ILE A 21 10.66 -9.79 -7.90
N ILE A 22 10.53 -10.25 -6.68
CA ILE A 22 9.38 -10.02 -5.81
C ILE A 22 9.87 -9.13 -4.65
N ASN A 23 9.35 -7.93 -4.57
CA ASN A 23 9.73 -6.96 -3.54
C ASN A 23 8.89 -7.11 -2.28
N SER A 24 7.68 -7.66 -2.42
CA SER A 24 6.74 -7.82 -1.31
C SER A 24 5.92 -9.13 -1.43
N PRO A 25 5.46 -9.69 -0.31
CA PRO A 25 4.69 -10.95 -0.27
C PRO A 25 3.43 -10.95 -1.13
N GLU A 26 2.76 -9.82 -1.28
CA GLU A 26 1.50 -9.71 -2.02
C GLU A 26 1.69 -9.99 -3.52
N GLN A 27 2.84 -9.63 -4.07
CA GLN A 27 3.17 -9.91 -5.46
C GLN A 27 3.24 -11.42 -5.76
N LEU A 28 3.53 -12.25 -4.73
CA LEU A 28 3.56 -13.72 -4.86
C LEU A 28 2.19 -14.29 -5.25
N ILE A 29 1.12 -13.66 -4.77
CA ILE A 29 -0.27 -14.15 -4.91
C ILE A 29 -1.12 -13.30 -5.84
N GLN A 30 -0.54 -12.27 -6.48
CA GLN A 30 -1.28 -11.39 -7.38
C GLN A 30 -1.97 -12.22 -8.48
N GLY A 31 -3.32 -12.12 -8.52
CA GLY A 31 -4.21 -12.79 -9.46
C GLY A 31 -4.33 -14.31 -9.31
N LYS A 32 -3.80 -14.91 -8.25
CA LYS A 32 -3.94 -16.34 -7.98
C LYS A 32 -5.25 -16.70 -7.27
N THR A 33 -5.98 -15.70 -6.78
CA THR A 33 -7.17 -15.93 -5.94
C THR A 33 -8.35 -15.12 -6.45
N ALA A 34 -9.47 -15.79 -6.75
CA ALA A 34 -10.72 -15.11 -7.13
C ALA A 34 -11.20 -14.18 -6.02
N GLY A 35 -11.73 -13.00 -6.39
CA GLY A 35 -12.24 -11.99 -5.46
C GLY A 35 -11.16 -11.23 -4.67
N VAL A 36 -9.88 -11.40 -5.01
CA VAL A 36 -8.76 -10.66 -4.44
C VAL A 36 -8.12 -9.81 -5.52
N GLN A 37 -8.35 -8.52 -5.44
CA GLN A 37 -7.70 -7.52 -6.29
C GLN A 37 -6.40 -7.07 -5.61
N ILE A 38 -5.29 -7.16 -6.31
CA ILE A 38 -3.99 -6.64 -5.87
C ILE A 38 -3.55 -5.64 -6.92
N SER A 39 -3.44 -4.39 -6.53
CA SER A 39 -3.07 -3.27 -7.41
C SER A 39 -1.78 -2.63 -6.92
N GLN A 40 -0.82 -2.50 -7.83
CA GLN A 40 0.40 -1.76 -7.59
C GLN A 40 0.30 -0.41 -8.30
N SER A 41 0.01 0.63 -7.56
CA SER A 41 -0.23 1.98 -8.10
C SER A 41 1.02 2.70 -8.61
N SER A 42 2.21 2.20 -8.30
CA SER A 42 3.51 2.80 -8.65
C SER A 42 4.52 1.72 -9.01
N GLY A 43 5.39 2.00 -9.99
CA GLY A 43 6.54 1.16 -10.35
C GLY A 43 7.77 1.37 -9.46
N GLU A 44 7.71 2.26 -8.49
CA GLU A 44 8.81 2.56 -7.55
C GLU A 44 9.18 1.31 -6.73
N PRO A 45 10.46 1.00 -6.53
CA PRO A 45 10.88 -0.07 -5.64
C PRO A 45 10.33 0.12 -4.23
N GLY A 46 9.64 -0.90 -3.69
CA GLY A 46 9.08 -0.85 -2.34
C GLY A 46 7.77 -0.05 -2.19
N ALA A 47 7.20 0.46 -3.28
CA ALA A 47 5.91 1.15 -3.24
C ALA A 47 4.81 0.29 -2.61
N GLY A 48 3.85 0.94 -1.99
CA GLY A 48 2.67 0.31 -1.41
C GLY A 48 1.87 -0.49 -2.43
N ILE A 49 1.26 -1.54 -1.96
CA ILE A 49 0.38 -2.40 -2.74
C ILE A 49 -0.97 -2.41 -2.05
N ASP A 50 -2.01 -2.07 -2.80
CA ASP A 50 -3.38 -2.13 -2.33
C ASP A 50 -3.96 -3.52 -2.58
N ILE A 51 -4.52 -4.11 -1.52
CA ILE A 51 -5.28 -5.37 -1.62
C ILE A 51 -6.73 -5.10 -1.26
N ARG A 52 -7.64 -5.53 -2.11
CA ARG A 52 -9.07 -5.51 -1.82
C ARG A 52 -9.65 -6.90 -1.93
N ILE A 53 -10.37 -7.32 -0.88
CA ILE A 53 -11.04 -8.62 -0.83
C ILE A 53 -12.54 -8.38 -0.88
N ARG A 54 -13.18 -8.81 -1.99
CA ARG A 54 -14.61 -8.65 -2.22
C ARG A 54 -15.07 -7.18 -2.20
N GLY A 55 -14.31 -6.32 -2.88
CA GLY A 55 -14.64 -4.92 -3.09
C GLY A 55 -14.17 -3.97 -1.98
N ALA A 56 -14.56 -2.70 -2.09
CA ALA A 56 -14.30 -1.65 -1.12
C ALA A 56 -15.50 -1.53 -0.17
N ASN A 57 -15.26 -1.59 1.13
CA ASN A 57 -16.31 -1.63 2.14
C ASN A 57 -16.48 -0.29 2.87
N SER A 58 -15.37 0.43 3.09
CA SER A 58 -15.35 1.68 3.83
C SER A 58 -15.00 2.85 2.92
N VAL A 59 -15.48 4.01 3.28
CA VAL A 59 -15.23 5.26 2.54
C VAL A 59 -13.90 5.88 2.94
N ARG A 60 -13.50 5.81 4.23
CA ARG A 60 -12.28 6.44 4.75
C ARG A 60 -11.11 5.49 4.97
N SER A 61 -11.39 4.21 5.17
CA SER A 61 -10.36 3.18 5.29
C SER A 61 -9.66 2.93 3.95
N ASN A 62 -8.40 2.54 3.98
CA ASN A 62 -7.67 2.08 2.80
C ASN A 62 -8.24 0.79 2.20
N ASN A 63 -9.18 0.13 2.88
CA ASN A 63 -9.81 -1.13 2.52
C ASN A 63 -8.85 -2.33 2.41
N ASN A 64 -7.62 -2.20 2.90
CA ASN A 64 -6.66 -3.29 2.94
C ASN A 64 -7.05 -4.34 3.98
N PRO A 65 -6.77 -5.63 3.75
CA PRO A 65 -6.99 -6.69 4.72
C PRO A 65 -6.00 -6.60 5.89
N LEU A 66 -6.34 -7.25 6.99
CA LEU A 66 -5.41 -7.47 8.08
C LEU A 66 -4.31 -8.44 7.65
N PHE A 67 -3.06 -8.05 7.81
CA PHE A 67 -1.91 -8.96 7.65
C PHE A 67 -1.55 -9.62 8.98
N VAL A 68 -1.45 -10.94 8.96
CA VAL A 68 -1.03 -11.74 10.12
C VAL A 68 0.21 -12.54 9.72
N VAL A 69 1.34 -12.29 10.37
CA VAL A 69 2.61 -12.97 10.08
C VAL A 69 2.95 -13.92 11.24
N ASP A 70 2.96 -15.21 10.98
CA ASP A 70 3.22 -16.27 11.96
C ASP A 70 2.41 -16.12 13.26
N GLY A 71 1.19 -15.61 13.15
CA GLY A 71 0.27 -15.42 14.27
C GLY A 71 0.32 -14.04 14.92
N ILE A 72 1.17 -13.10 14.45
CA ILE A 72 1.13 -11.69 14.89
C ILE A 72 0.32 -10.87 13.91
N PRO A 73 -0.81 -10.27 14.33
CA PRO A 73 -1.51 -9.28 13.54
C PRO A 73 -0.69 -7.98 13.51
N LEU A 74 -0.27 -7.57 12.31
CA LEU A 74 0.50 -6.34 12.12
C LEU A 74 -0.39 -5.09 12.31
N SER A 75 0.22 -3.96 12.67
CA SER A 75 -0.46 -2.68 12.59
C SER A 75 -0.74 -2.34 11.11
N GLY A 76 -1.96 -1.88 10.79
CA GLY A 76 -2.34 -1.50 9.42
C GLY A 76 -1.74 -0.17 8.97
N GLY A 77 -1.05 0.56 9.85
CA GLY A 77 -0.46 1.86 9.58
C GLY A 77 0.86 1.80 8.81
N ASN A 78 1.24 2.95 8.24
CA ASN A 78 2.53 3.12 7.60
C ASN A 78 3.65 3.03 8.65
N THR A 79 4.68 2.22 8.36
CA THR A 79 5.86 2.02 9.21
C THR A 79 7.08 2.83 8.75
N THR A 80 6.95 3.58 7.65
CA THR A 80 8.01 4.44 7.10
C THR A 80 7.63 5.91 7.32
N ALA A 81 8.58 6.72 7.72
CA ALA A 81 8.37 8.15 7.88
C ALA A 81 8.02 8.81 6.53
N GLU A 82 6.80 9.32 6.41
CA GLU A 82 6.31 10.02 5.20
C GLU A 82 6.83 11.45 5.14
N GLY A 83 6.73 12.13 6.25
CA GLY A 83 7.27 13.45 6.49
C GLY A 83 6.56 14.61 5.83
N GLN A 84 7.08 15.80 6.10
CA GLN A 84 6.60 17.05 5.53
C GLN A 84 7.12 17.22 4.10
N ASN A 85 6.27 17.70 3.20
CA ASN A 85 6.70 18.07 1.85
C ASN A 85 7.37 19.43 1.85
N ILE A 86 8.67 19.46 1.65
CA ILE A 86 9.48 20.68 1.49
C ILE A 86 9.71 21.04 0.02
N GLY A 87 8.87 20.59 -0.89
CA GLY A 87 9.02 20.80 -2.34
C GLY A 87 9.69 19.63 -3.08
N VAL A 88 10.14 18.58 -2.38
CA VAL A 88 10.67 17.34 -2.97
C VAL A 88 9.71 16.15 -2.83
N GLY A 89 8.48 16.41 -2.43
CA GLY A 89 7.47 15.41 -2.18
C GLY A 89 7.56 14.77 -0.79
N THR A 90 6.55 13.98 -0.48
CA THR A 90 6.56 13.02 0.62
C THR A 90 7.01 11.67 0.08
N ASN A 91 7.48 10.76 0.92
CA ASN A 91 7.64 9.38 0.48
C ASN A 91 6.26 8.80 0.11
N SER A 92 6.21 8.05 -0.98
CA SER A 92 5.05 7.18 -1.23
C SER A 92 4.88 6.22 -0.04
N ALA A 93 3.62 5.93 0.31
CA ALA A 93 3.35 4.92 1.33
C ALA A 93 4.09 3.62 0.96
N LYS A 94 4.93 3.14 1.87
CA LYS A 94 5.70 1.90 1.64
C LYS A 94 4.88 0.70 2.09
N ASN A 95 5.13 -0.41 1.45
CA ASN A 95 4.47 -1.66 1.78
C ASN A 95 4.83 -2.12 3.21
N PRO A 96 3.85 -2.32 4.11
CA PRO A 96 4.09 -2.75 5.48
C PRO A 96 4.74 -4.15 5.58
N LEU A 97 4.72 -4.94 4.51
CA LEU A 97 5.36 -6.26 4.41
C LEU A 97 6.74 -6.22 3.76
N SER A 98 7.24 -5.06 3.38
CA SER A 98 8.55 -4.91 2.70
C SER A 98 9.74 -5.47 3.50
N PHE A 99 9.60 -5.63 4.83
CA PHE A 99 10.62 -6.18 5.72
C PHE A 99 10.74 -7.72 5.62
N ILE A 100 9.75 -8.43 5.03
CA ILE A 100 9.76 -9.88 4.87
C ILE A 100 10.43 -10.25 3.55
N ASN A 101 11.38 -11.18 3.60
CA ASN A 101 11.90 -11.79 2.39
C ASN A 101 10.86 -12.77 1.80
N PRO A 102 10.37 -12.57 0.56
CA PRO A 102 9.42 -13.48 -0.08
C PRO A 102 9.91 -14.94 -0.16
N ASN A 103 11.22 -15.17 -0.24
CA ASN A 103 11.80 -16.52 -0.26
C ASN A 103 11.62 -17.29 1.07
N ASP A 104 11.32 -16.60 2.18
CA ASP A 104 11.07 -17.23 3.48
C ASP A 104 9.61 -17.62 3.69
N ILE A 105 8.73 -17.32 2.75
CA ILE A 105 7.30 -17.63 2.86
C ILE A 105 7.04 -19.07 2.42
N GLU A 106 6.30 -19.81 3.24
CA GLU A 106 5.84 -21.18 2.99
C GLU A 106 4.47 -21.16 2.30
N SER A 107 3.54 -20.33 2.83
CA SER A 107 2.20 -20.20 2.29
C SER A 107 1.56 -18.86 2.66
N ILE A 108 0.62 -18.42 1.84
CA ILE A 108 -0.26 -17.29 2.11
C ILE A 108 -1.68 -17.78 2.04
N SER A 109 -2.41 -17.66 3.17
CA SER A 109 -3.82 -18.03 3.26
C SER A 109 -4.68 -16.77 3.34
N ILE A 110 -5.70 -16.70 2.49
CA ILE A 110 -6.61 -15.57 2.39
C ILE A 110 -7.96 -15.99 2.93
N LEU A 111 -8.41 -15.33 4.00
CA LEU A 111 -9.70 -15.53 4.63
C LEU A 111 -10.65 -14.44 4.10
N LYS A 112 -11.68 -14.85 3.36
CA LYS A 112 -12.57 -13.92 2.66
C LYS A 112 -13.93 -13.74 3.33
N ASP A 113 -14.40 -14.74 4.07
CA ASP A 113 -15.71 -14.73 4.72
C ASP A 113 -15.66 -14.24 6.15
N ALA A 114 -16.71 -13.57 6.60
CA ALA A 114 -16.86 -13.14 8.00
C ALA A 114 -16.74 -14.32 8.98
N SER A 115 -17.21 -15.52 8.64
CA SER A 115 -17.05 -16.71 9.49
C SER A 115 -15.60 -17.17 9.63
N ALA A 116 -14.77 -16.98 8.60
CA ALA A 116 -13.35 -17.29 8.65
C ALA A 116 -12.54 -16.19 9.35
N THR A 117 -12.94 -14.92 9.20
CA THR A 117 -12.25 -13.76 9.77
C THR A 117 -12.72 -13.38 11.17
N ALA A 118 -13.86 -13.92 11.65
CA ALA A 118 -14.46 -13.58 12.94
C ALA A 118 -13.53 -13.70 14.14
N ILE A 119 -12.54 -14.61 14.09
CA ILE A 119 -11.55 -14.74 15.15
C ILE A 119 -10.63 -13.52 15.27
N TYR A 120 -10.53 -12.72 14.19
CA TYR A 120 -9.80 -11.45 14.15
C TYR A 120 -10.71 -10.24 14.39
N GLY A 121 -12.03 -10.45 14.52
CA GLY A 121 -13.03 -9.49 14.96
C GLY A 121 -13.05 -8.19 14.17
N SER A 122 -12.88 -7.11 14.89
CA SER A 122 -12.91 -5.73 14.36
C SER A 122 -11.85 -5.41 13.31
N ARG A 123 -10.82 -6.22 13.17
CA ARG A 123 -9.77 -6.06 12.17
C ARG A 123 -9.96 -6.96 10.94
N GLY A 124 -11.02 -7.80 10.95
CA GLY A 124 -11.30 -8.78 9.90
C GLY A 124 -12.30 -8.32 8.82
N ALA A 125 -12.85 -7.11 8.88
CA ALA A 125 -13.89 -6.62 7.97
C ALA A 125 -13.47 -6.63 6.50
N ASN A 126 -12.23 -6.27 6.22
CA ASN A 126 -11.66 -6.25 4.86
C ASN A 126 -11.01 -7.58 4.46
N GLY A 127 -11.19 -8.65 5.28
CA GLY A 127 -10.52 -9.93 5.09
C GLY A 127 -9.21 -10.02 5.85
N VAL A 128 -8.59 -11.19 5.83
CA VAL A 128 -7.32 -11.47 6.51
C VAL A 128 -6.37 -12.19 5.56
N VAL A 129 -5.14 -11.71 5.47
CA VAL A 129 -4.03 -12.35 4.76
C VAL A 129 -3.08 -12.93 5.78
N PHE A 130 -3.09 -14.25 5.92
CA PHE A 130 -2.27 -14.98 6.86
C PHE A 130 -1.01 -15.51 6.17
N ILE A 131 0.15 -15.01 6.58
CA ILE A 131 1.45 -15.36 6.03
C ILE A 131 2.15 -16.34 6.97
N THR A 132 2.41 -17.54 6.47
CA THR A 132 3.20 -18.56 7.20
C THR A 132 4.59 -18.60 6.59
N THR A 133 5.60 -18.53 7.43
CA THR A 133 6.98 -18.58 6.98
C THR A 133 7.56 -19.99 7.11
N LYS A 134 8.55 -20.29 6.28
CA LYS A 134 9.27 -21.57 6.26
C LYS A 134 9.87 -21.87 7.62
N SER A 135 9.72 -23.10 8.05
CA SER A 135 10.30 -23.66 9.28
C SER A 135 11.24 -24.81 8.95
N GLY A 136 12.06 -25.20 9.90
CA GLY A 136 12.98 -26.33 9.72
C GLY A 136 12.31 -27.72 9.81
N LYS A 137 11.01 -27.86 9.48
CA LYS A 137 10.24 -29.12 9.61
C LYS A 137 10.54 -30.20 8.55
N GLY A 138 11.42 -29.95 7.59
CA GLY A 138 11.82 -30.91 6.56
C GLY A 138 12.36 -32.26 7.10
N GLY A 139 12.97 -33.04 6.24
CA GLY A 139 13.57 -34.34 6.63
C GLY A 139 14.57 -34.19 7.80
N ARG A 140 14.81 -35.28 8.55
CA ARG A 140 15.79 -35.25 9.65
C ARG A 140 17.19 -34.89 9.13
N GLY A 141 17.87 -34.00 9.86
CA GLY A 141 19.21 -33.51 9.54
C GLY A 141 19.25 -32.05 9.20
N GLY A 142 20.45 -31.53 8.94
CA GLY A 142 20.70 -30.15 8.51
C GLY A 142 20.69 -30.05 6.99
N SER A 143 20.18 -28.96 6.47
CA SER A 143 20.25 -28.59 5.05
C SER A 143 20.49 -27.10 4.88
N TRP A 144 21.19 -26.74 3.83
CA TRP A 144 21.37 -25.35 3.42
C TRP A 144 20.59 -25.08 2.15
N ASP A 145 19.91 -23.96 2.09
CA ASP A 145 19.26 -23.45 0.91
C ASP A 145 19.96 -22.14 0.50
N PHE A 146 20.34 -22.01 -0.76
CA PHE A 146 20.87 -20.78 -1.32
C PHE A 146 20.04 -20.36 -2.53
N SER A 147 19.68 -19.08 -2.62
CA SER A 147 19.07 -18.51 -3.82
C SER A 147 19.70 -17.18 -4.18
N SER A 148 19.88 -16.94 -5.47
CA SER A 148 20.42 -15.70 -6.01
C SER A 148 19.68 -15.33 -7.28
N ASN A 149 19.20 -14.09 -7.35
CA ASN A 149 18.52 -13.53 -8.50
C ASN A 149 19.28 -12.28 -8.98
N LEU A 150 19.52 -12.21 -10.29
CA LEU A 150 20.05 -11.04 -10.98
C LEU A 150 19.02 -10.56 -12.00
N SER A 151 18.64 -9.30 -11.97
CA SER A 151 17.61 -8.76 -12.84
C SER A 151 18.05 -7.50 -13.54
N ILE A 152 17.56 -7.35 -14.77
CA ILE A 152 17.68 -6.13 -15.56
C ILE A 152 16.28 -5.61 -15.82
N ALA A 153 16.05 -4.32 -15.52
CA ALA A 153 14.77 -3.67 -15.70
C ALA A 153 14.91 -2.42 -16.58
N THR A 154 13.90 -2.22 -17.45
CA THR A 154 13.77 -1.04 -18.30
C THR A 154 12.36 -0.48 -18.18
N VAL A 155 12.16 0.80 -18.50
CA VAL A 155 10.82 1.38 -18.61
C VAL A 155 9.99 0.63 -19.65
N ALA A 156 8.75 0.28 -19.33
CA ALA A 156 7.89 -0.50 -20.23
C ALA A 156 7.24 0.36 -21.32
N LYS A 157 6.90 1.62 -21.02
CA LYS A 157 6.24 2.58 -21.91
C LYS A 157 6.69 4.01 -21.58
N THR A 158 6.84 4.86 -22.59
CA THR A 158 7.08 6.32 -22.48
C THR A 158 6.01 7.06 -23.27
N PHE A 159 5.85 8.36 -23.03
CA PHE A 159 5.00 9.22 -23.86
C PHE A 159 5.71 9.58 -25.16
N ASP A 160 4.96 9.69 -26.27
CA ASP A 160 5.47 10.10 -27.57
C ASP A 160 5.46 11.65 -27.67
N LEU A 161 6.48 12.26 -27.05
CA LEU A 161 6.63 13.71 -26.98
C LEU A 161 7.39 14.24 -28.21
N LEU A 162 7.16 15.52 -28.54
CA LEU A 162 7.89 16.16 -29.62
C LEU A 162 9.40 16.17 -29.32
N ASN A 163 10.22 15.80 -30.31
CA ASN A 163 11.67 16.05 -30.26
C ASN A 163 11.95 17.54 -30.51
N ALA A 164 13.22 17.96 -30.43
CA ALA A 164 13.59 19.36 -30.54
C ALA A 164 13.27 19.94 -31.93
N GLU A 165 13.44 19.19 -33.02
CA GLU A 165 13.15 19.62 -34.40
C GLU A 165 11.65 19.79 -34.57
N ASP A 166 10.85 18.76 -34.24
CA ASP A 166 9.39 18.82 -34.37
C ASP A 166 8.79 19.89 -33.47
N TYR A 167 9.31 20.08 -32.24
CA TYR A 167 8.88 21.12 -31.31
C TYR A 167 9.07 22.53 -31.90
N LEU A 168 10.21 22.79 -32.54
CA LEU A 168 10.49 24.09 -33.17
C LEU A 168 9.67 24.28 -34.46
N GLU A 169 9.50 23.21 -35.27
CA GLU A 169 8.64 23.21 -36.46
C GLU A 169 7.19 23.56 -36.11
N GLN A 170 6.62 22.87 -35.10
CA GLN A 170 5.28 23.15 -34.62
C GLN A 170 5.17 24.57 -34.02
N SER A 171 6.23 25.04 -33.34
CA SER A 171 6.25 26.42 -32.82
C SER A 171 6.20 27.45 -33.93
N ASP A 172 6.93 27.26 -35.04
CA ASP A 172 6.89 28.12 -36.20
C ASP A 172 5.53 28.04 -36.90
N PHE A 173 5.02 26.82 -37.09
CA PHE A 173 3.72 26.58 -37.73
C PHE A 173 2.56 27.33 -37.05
N PHE A 174 2.57 27.35 -35.73
CA PHE A 174 1.56 28.05 -34.93
C PHE A 174 1.90 29.53 -34.66
N GLY A 175 2.99 30.06 -35.21
CA GLY A 175 3.38 31.46 -35.12
C GLY A 175 3.97 31.86 -33.75
N PHE A 176 4.50 30.94 -33.00
CA PHE A 176 5.25 31.26 -31.79
C PHE A 176 6.68 31.68 -32.11
N ASN A 177 7.28 32.49 -31.22
CA ASN A 177 8.65 32.96 -31.42
C ASN A 177 9.67 31.83 -31.22
N VAL A 178 10.13 31.25 -32.34
CA VAL A 178 11.10 30.14 -32.33
C VAL A 178 12.41 30.53 -31.64
N ALA A 179 12.85 31.80 -31.78
CA ALA A 179 14.10 32.25 -31.15
C ALA A 179 14.04 32.25 -29.59
N GLU A 180 12.86 32.48 -29.03
CA GLU A 180 12.64 32.43 -27.59
C GLU A 180 12.47 31.01 -27.07
N ARG A 181 12.14 30.05 -27.94
CA ARG A 181 11.91 28.64 -27.60
C ARG A 181 13.12 27.74 -27.89
N ASN A 182 14.09 28.23 -28.65
CA ASN A 182 15.27 27.47 -29.07
C ASN A 182 16.48 27.82 -28.17
N PHE A 183 16.86 26.91 -27.33
CA PHE A 183 18.03 26.99 -26.45
C PHE A 183 19.26 26.26 -27.03
N GLY A 184 19.16 25.78 -28.27
CA GLY A 184 20.28 25.22 -29.03
C GLY A 184 20.67 23.77 -28.67
N ASN A 185 19.82 23.04 -27.97
CA ASN A 185 20.03 21.64 -27.62
C ASN A 185 18.97 20.73 -28.22
N SER A 186 19.16 19.41 -28.09
CA SER A 186 18.16 18.39 -28.41
C SER A 186 18.22 17.33 -27.31
N THR A 187 17.30 17.41 -26.38
CA THR A 187 17.27 16.58 -25.17
C THR A 187 15.96 15.81 -25.11
N ASP A 188 16.02 14.48 -25.09
CA ASP A 188 14.91 13.64 -24.65
C ASP A 188 14.95 13.58 -23.11
N TRP A 189 14.02 14.30 -22.49
CA TRP A 189 13.97 14.39 -21.05
C TRP A 189 13.49 13.10 -20.37
N GLN A 190 12.72 12.26 -21.08
CA GLN A 190 12.35 10.94 -20.55
C GLN A 190 13.57 10.01 -20.53
N ASP A 191 14.35 9.97 -21.61
CA ASP A 191 15.61 9.20 -21.65
C ASP A 191 16.63 9.73 -20.64
N TYR A 192 16.65 11.04 -20.38
CA TYR A 192 17.54 11.66 -19.39
C TYR A 192 17.26 11.22 -17.95
N ILE A 193 15.98 11.06 -17.58
CA ILE A 193 15.59 10.69 -16.21
C ILE A 193 15.41 9.17 -16.02
N PHE A 194 15.26 8.41 -17.10
CA PHE A 194 15.08 6.96 -17.06
C PHE A 194 16.40 6.22 -17.29
N ARG A 195 16.50 5.05 -16.72
CA ARG A 195 17.69 4.21 -16.86
C ARG A 195 17.32 2.74 -17.01
N THR A 196 18.24 1.98 -17.61
CA THR A 196 18.27 0.53 -17.46
C THR A 196 18.91 0.21 -16.11
N SER A 197 18.19 -0.48 -15.24
CA SER A 197 18.66 -0.80 -13.89
C SER A 197 18.99 -2.28 -13.73
N ALA A 198 20.02 -2.59 -12.91
CA ALA A 198 20.42 -3.96 -12.57
C ALA A 198 20.26 -4.17 -11.06
N SER A 199 19.49 -5.19 -10.68
CA SER A 199 19.13 -5.48 -9.29
C SER A 199 19.51 -6.90 -8.90
N THR A 200 19.77 -7.12 -7.59
CA THR A 200 20.11 -8.44 -7.06
C THR A 200 19.38 -8.74 -5.76
N ASN A 201 18.97 -10.02 -5.61
CA ASN A 201 18.42 -10.54 -4.37
C ASN A 201 19.09 -11.89 -4.07
N ASN A 202 19.70 -11.99 -2.90
CA ASN A 202 20.44 -13.16 -2.44
C ASN A 202 19.90 -13.63 -1.09
N ASN A 203 19.78 -14.93 -0.93
CA ASN A 203 19.27 -15.53 0.28
C ASN A 203 20.05 -16.80 0.63
N ILE A 204 20.39 -16.97 1.89
CA ILE A 204 20.97 -18.20 2.41
C ILE A 204 20.21 -18.61 3.69
N ALA A 205 19.87 -19.87 3.77
CA ALA A 205 19.13 -20.39 4.93
C ALA A 205 19.71 -21.74 5.38
N TYR A 206 19.78 -21.93 6.68
CA TYR A 206 20.08 -23.20 7.31
C TYR A 206 18.83 -23.74 8.00
N SER A 207 18.49 -24.99 7.73
CA SER A 207 17.37 -25.71 8.36
C SER A 207 17.88 -26.98 9.02
N ASN A 208 17.38 -27.30 10.22
CA ASN A 208 17.68 -28.56 10.89
C ASN A 208 16.48 -29.08 11.67
N ASN A 209 16.15 -30.35 11.45
CA ASN A 209 15.14 -31.09 12.19
C ASN A 209 15.82 -32.21 13.01
N TYR A 210 15.85 -32.04 14.30
CA TYR A 210 16.46 -33.00 15.22
C TYR A 210 15.43 -33.89 15.97
N GLY A 211 14.21 -33.96 15.44
CA GLY A 211 13.14 -34.87 15.94
C GLY A 211 12.26 -34.26 17.03
N THR A 212 12.80 -33.81 18.14
CA THR A 212 12.07 -33.11 19.21
C THR A 212 11.86 -31.64 18.93
N GLY A 213 12.56 -31.12 17.93
CA GLY A 213 12.43 -29.72 17.50
C GLY A 213 13.02 -29.49 16.14
N ASN A 214 12.88 -28.26 15.69
CA ASN A 214 13.45 -27.79 14.43
C ASN A 214 13.86 -26.33 14.53
N VAL A 215 14.82 -25.95 13.72
CA VAL A 215 15.30 -24.58 13.60
C VAL A 215 15.53 -24.24 12.13
N ARG A 216 15.18 -23.02 11.73
CA ARG A 216 15.59 -22.42 10.46
C ARG A 216 16.11 -21.01 10.72
N ALA A 217 17.30 -20.74 10.24
CA ALA A 217 17.90 -19.42 10.25
C ALA A 217 18.13 -18.96 8.82
N THR A 218 17.74 -17.74 8.50
CA THR A 218 17.86 -17.16 7.14
C THR A 218 18.55 -15.82 7.22
N PHE A 219 19.41 -15.54 6.25
CA PHE A 219 19.97 -14.23 5.97
C PHE A 219 19.71 -13.87 4.51
N SER A 220 19.22 -12.65 4.27
CA SER A 220 18.98 -12.16 2.92
C SER A 220 19.49 -10.74 2.72
N TYR A 221 19.96 -10.49 1.52
CA TYR A 221 20.38 -9.18 1.02
C TYR A 221 19.78 -8.94 -0.34
N GLY A 222 19.10 -7.80 -0.52
CA GLY A 222 18.54 -7.35 -1.79
C GLY A 222 18.87 -5.89 -2.04
N LYS A 223 19.27 -5.57 -3.28
CA LYS A 223 19.43 -4.20 -3.76
C LYS A 223 18.67 -4.07 -5.07
N ASN A 224 17.61 -3.29 -5.05
CA ASN A 224 16.75 -3.04 -6.19
C ASN A 224 16.88 -1.58 -6.63
N PHE A 225 17.36 -1.37 -7.85
CA PHE A 225 17.42 -0.06 -8.46
C PHE A 225 16.16 0.18 -9.28
N GLY A 226 15.57 1.35 -9.12
CA GLY A 226 14.44 1.79 -9.93
C GLY A 226 14.86 2.18 -11.34
N VAL A 227 13.88 2.31 -12.23
CA VAL A 227 14.08 2.76 -13.62
C VAL A 227 14.11 4.27 -13.77
N VAL A 228 13.81 5.02 -12.73
CA VAL A 228 14.07 6.47 -12.63
C VAL A 228 15.39 6.68 -11.89
N GLU A 229 16.18 7.64 -12.32
CA GLU A 229 17.44 8.00 -11.64
C GLU A 229 17.19 8.38 -10.18
N ASN A 230 18.20 8.16 -9.32
CA ASN A 230 18.15 8.42 -7.88
C ASN A 230 17.00 7.67 -7.17
N THR A 231 16.67 6.46 -7.63
CA THR A 231 15.72 5.59 -6.93
C THR A 231 16.31 4.23 -6.66
N SER A 232 16.24 3.78 -5.41
CA SER A 232 16.70 2.44 -5.02
C SER A 232 16.06 1.99 -3.72
N LEU A 233 15.97 0.67 -3.54
CA LEU A 233 15.61 0.02 -2.29
C LEU A 233 16.64 -1.04 -1.95
N GLU A 234 17.24 -0.95 -0.76
CA GLU A 234 18.13 -1.96 -0.23
C GLU A 234 17.51 -2.58 1.02
N ARG A 235 17.50 -3.92 1.07
CA ARG A 235 16.95 -4.66 2.20
C ARG A 235 17.95 -5.69 2.71
N ILE A 236 18.15 -5.67 4.04
CA ILE A 236 18.92 -6.66 4.77
C ILE A 236 17.99 -7.30 5.77
N THR A 237 17.82 -8.62 5.76
CA THR A 237 16.91 -9.30 6.67
C THR A 237 17.58 -10.53 7.27
N GLY A 238 17.51 -10.64 8.60
CA GLY A 238 17.83 -11.84 9.35
C GLY A 238 16.57 -12.43 9.96
N ARG A 239 16.38 -13.75 9.84
CA ARG A 239 15.22 -14.42 10.41
C ARG A 239 15.61 -15.72 11.13
N LEU A 240 14.93 -15.97 12.25
CA LEU A 240 15.01 -17.21 13.03
C LEU A 240 13.62 -17.77 13.28
N ASN A 241 13.43 -19.05 12.97
CA ASN A 241 12.23 -19.80 13.32
C ASN A 241 12.68 -21.08 14.07
N ALA A 242 12.30 -21.21 15.32
CA ALA A 242 12.68 -22.33 16.17
C ALA A 242 11.44 -22.89 16.89
N ASN A 243 11.30 -24.21 16.87
CA ASN A 243 10.22 -24.92 17.55
C ASN A 243 10.81 -26.06 18.36
N GLN A 244 10.38 -26.20 19.60
CA GLN A 244 10.86 -27.23 20.53
C GLN A 244 9.70 -27.91 21.26
N ARG A 245 9.70 -29.22 21.29
CA ARG A 245 8.78 -30.04 22.10
C ARG A 245 9.50 -30.56 23.31
N LEU A 246 8.88 -30.42 24.47
CA LEU A 246 9.42 -30.77 25.78
C LEU A 246 8.38 -31.58 26.58
N LEU A 247 8.79 -32.17 27.68
CA LEU A 247 7.92 -32.90 28.62
C LEU A 247 7.09 -34.00 27.94
N ASN A 248 7.72 -34.82 27.10
CA ASN A 248 7.05 -35.85 26.30
C ASN A 248 5.90 -35.27 25.45
N ASP A 249 6.19 -34.20 24.67
CA ASP A 249 5.30 -33.48 23.79
C ASP A 249 4.16 -32.71 24.49
N LYS A 250 4.15 -32.64 25.83
CA LYS A 250 3.17 -31.86 26.57
C LYS A 250 3.38 -30.36 26.46
N LEU A 251 4.63 -29.92 26.35
CA LEU A 251 4.97 -28.49 26.18
C LEU A 251 5.59 -28.27 24.80
N LYS A 252 4.98 -27.40 24.01
CA LYS A 252 5.49 -26.93 22.70
C LYS A 252 5.89 -25.48 22.85
N LEU A 253 7.12 -25.14 22.52
CA LEU A 253 7.63 -23.78 22.47
C LEU A 253 7.90 -23.40 21.03
N GLY A 254 7.53 -22.17 20.65
CA GLY A 254 7.82 -21.58 19.35
C GLY A 254 8.45 -20.21 19.52
N LEU A 255 9.48 -19.93 18.72
CA LEU A 255 10.11 -18.61 18.60
C LEU A 255 10.24 -18.26 17.13
N GLN A 256 9.68 -17.14 16.72
CA GLN A 256 9.88 -16.53 15.40
C GLN A 256 10.43 -15.12 15.62
N ALA A 257 11.55 -14.80 14.99
CA ALA A 257 12.17 -13.49 15.06
C ALA A 257 12.61 -13.03 13.67
N THR A 258 12.24 -11.83 13.29
CA THR A 258 12.69 -11.18 12.06
C THR A 258 13.28 -9.83 12.43
N ILE A 259 14.47 -9.56 11.92
CA ILE A 259 15.14 -8.27 12.03
C ILE A 259 15.43 -7.81 10.62
N SER A 260 15.02 -6.61 10.26
CA SER A 260 15.20 -6.09 8.92
C SER A 260 15.62 -4.63 8.95
N ARG A 261 16.53 -4.25 8.04
CA ARG A 261 16.81 -2.87 7.66
C ARG A 261 16.48 -2.68 6.20
N VAL A 262 15.68 -1.64 5.93
CA VAL A 262 15.35 -1.19 4.58
C VAL A 262 15.88 0.23 4.40
N ASN A 263 16.70 0.46 3.39
CA ASN A 263 17.19 1.79 2.98
C ASN A 263 16.53 2.13 1.65
N ASP A 264 15.91 3.29 1.57
CA ASP A 264 15.25 3.79 0.35
C ASP A 264 15.91 5.09 -0.11
N GLU A 265 16.03 5.24 -1.41
CA GLU A 265 16.30 6.50 -2.09
C GLU A 265 15.18 6.74 -3.10
N VAL A 266 14.56 7.90 -3.04
CA VAL A 266 13.35 8.24 -3.78
C VAL A 266 13.57 9.50 -4.59
N ALA A 267 13.20 9.48 -5.87
CA ALA A 267 13.22 10.68 -6.71
C ALA A 267 12.21 11.72 -6.20
N PRO A 268 12.44 13.02 -6.44
CA PRO A 268 11.49 14.06 -6.07
C PRO A 268 10.20 13.90 -6.90
N THR A 269 9.14 13.45 -6.27
CA THR A 269 7.80 13.28 -6.85
C THR A 269 6.80 14.23 -6.21
N GLY A 270 7.26 15.44 -5.90
CA GLY A 270 6.48 16.46 -5.26
C GLY A 270 5.33 16.91 -6.14
N ALA A 271 4.12 16.50 -5.79
CA ALA A 271 2.93 16.99 -6.45
C ALA A 271 2.51 18.32 -5.83
N SER A 272 2.93 19.43 -6.43
CA SER A 272 2.36 20.74 -6.12
C SER A 272 1.80 21.39 -7.36
N ALA A 273 0.79 22.22 -7.21
CA ALA A 273 0.30 23.04 -8.31
C ALA A 273 1.44 23.95 -8.81
N GLY A 274 1.74 23.90 -10.11
CA GLY A 274 2.84 24.64 -10.72
C GLY A 274 4.09 23.80 -11.01
N PHE A 275 4.06 22.48 -10.85
CA PHE A 275 5.13 21.52 -11.20
C PHE A 275 6.44 21.69 -10.42
N ARG A 276 6.39 22.32 -9.28
CA ARG A 276 7.57 22.55 -8.47
C ARG A 276 7.87 21.31 -7.66
N GLY A 277 9.06 20.75 -7.84
CA GLY A 277 9.51 19.55 -7.13
C GLY A 277 9.03 18.21 -7.72
N ASP A 278 8.41 18.21 -8.90
CA ASP A 278 7.95 17.01 -9.60
C ASP A 278 8.87 16.67 -10.78
N LEU A 279 9.73 15.67 -10.59
CA LEU A 279 10.70 15.23 -11.59
C LEU A 279 9.99 14.66 -12.84
N LEU A 280 8.97 13.80 -12.64
CA LEU A 280 8.28 13.12 -13.74
C LEU A 280 7.49 14.13 -14.56
N GLY A 281 6.65 14.95 -13.92
CA GLY A 281 5.89 16.00 -14.58
C GLY A 281 6.78 17.02 -15.26
N SER A 282 7.93 17.38 -14.67
CA SER A 282 8.89 18.26 -15.30
C SER A 282 9.50 17.65 -16.56
N ALA A 283 9.82 16.33 -16.55
CA ALA A 283 10.36 15.65 -17.72
C ALA A 283 9.33 15.53 -18.86
N TYR A 284 8.05 15.32 -18.53
CA TYR A 284 6.98 15.26 -19.55
C TYR A 284 6.66 16.62 -20.18
N SER A 285 6.98 17.71 -19.50
CA SER A 285 6.65 19.07 -19.94
C SER A 285 7.85 19.93 -20.32
N ALA A 286 9.08 19.48 -20.05
CA ALA A 286 10.27 20.28 -20.34
C ALA A 286 10.47 20.51 -21.83
N ASN A 287 10.86 21.74 -22.21
CA ASN A 287 11.19 22.07 -23.59
C ASN A 287 12.39 21.23 -24.05
N PRO A 288 12.27 20.47 -25.15
CA PRO A 288 13.32 19.56 -25.63
C PRO A 288 14.57 20.28 -26.15
N THR A 289 14.55 21.61 -26.28
CA THR A 289 15.73 22.39 -26.64
C THR A 289 16.54 22.90 -25.44
N TRP A 290 16.10 22.64 -24.21
CA TRP A 290 16.84 23.02 -23.00
C TRP A 290 18.14 22.22 -22.85
N PRO A 291 19.21 22.87 -22.28
CA PRO A 291 20.43 22.18 -21.92
C PRO A 291 20.24 21.28 -20.71
N THR A 292 21.02 20.21 -20.63
CA THR A 292 21.09 19.29 -19.48
C THR A 292 21.89 19.84 -18.30
N SER A 293 22.26 21.12 -18.32
CA SER A 293 22.97 21.77 -17.22
C SER A 293 22.05 21.90 -16.00
N PRO A 294 22.46 21.41 -14.82
CA PRO A 294 21.66 21.54 -13.60
C PRO A 294 21.53 23.00 -13.12
N ASN A 295 22.36 23.91 -13.63
CA ASN A 295 22.30 25.34 -13.31
C ASN A 295 21.40 26.14 -14.27
N PHE A 296 20.75 25.47 -15.20
CA PHE A 296 19.80 26.12 -16.12
C PHE A 296 18.49 26.42 -15.39
N ASP A 297 18.04 27.68 -15.46
CA ASP A 297 16.87 28.14 -14.71
C ASP A 297 15.51 27.66 -15.26
N GLY A 298 15.50 27.06 -16.45
CA GLY A 298 14.25 26.85 -17.18
C GLY A 298 13.64 28.16 -17.68
N THR A 299 12.42 28.13 -18.14
CA THR A 299 11.66 29.30 -18.55
C THR A 299 10.26 29.24 -17.95
N GLY A 300 9.68 30.41 -17.68
CA GLY A 300 8.31 30.51 -17.17
C GLY A 300 8.11 29.89 -15.77
N GLY A 301 9.17 29.76 -14.98
CA GLY A 301 9.10 29.15 -13.65
C GLY A 301 9.02 27.61 -13.63
N LEU A 302 9.23 26.98 -14.80
CA LEU A 302 9.23 25.52 -14.90
C LEU A 302 10.54 24.92 -14.35
N LEU A 303 10.44 23.81 -13.66
CA LEU A 303 11.55 23.03 -13.14
C LEU A 303 12.30 22.32 -14.27
N SER A 304 13.63 22.45 -14.33
CA SER A 304 14.44 21.59 -15.18
C SER A 304 14.65 20.22 -14.51
N PRO A 305 14.43 19.10 -15.23
CA PRO A 305 14.69 17.77 -14.68
C PRO A 305 16.13 17.59 -14.20
N ALA A 306 17.10 18.21 -14.88
CA ALA A 306 18.51 18.18 -14.48
C ALA A 306 18.77 18.85 -13.13
N THR A 307 18.09 19.97 -12.84
CA THR A 307 18.15 20.64 -11.53
C THR A 307 17.56 19.76 -10.43
N ALA A 308 16.41 19.13 -10.71
CA ALA A 308 15.75 18.24 -9.76
C ALA A 308 16.68 17.07 -9.36
N LEU A 309 17.28 16.38 -10.31
CA LEU A 309 18.18 15.25 -10.06
C LEU A 309 19.47 15.66 -9.34
N ALA A 310 20.03 16.82 -9.65
CA ALA A 310 21.34 17.23 -9.13
C ALA A 310 21.28 17.89 -7.75
N TYR A 311 20.19 18.57 -7.42
CA TYR A 311 20.14 19.47 -6.26
C TYR A 311 19.07 19.10 -5.24
N THR A 312 18.49 17.91 -5.36
CA THR A 312 17.60 17.36 -4.33
C THR A 312 18.01 15.95 -3.94
N GLN A 313 17.74 15.59 -2.70
CA GLN A 313 17.91 14.23 -2.17
C GLN A 313 16.74 13.90 -1.25
N ASN A 314 16.27 12.67 -1.34
CA ASN A 314 15.24 12.12 -0.44
C ASN A 314 15.59 10.67 -0.13
N THR A 315 16.05 10.43 1.09
CA THR A 315 16.48 9.12 1.56
C THR A 315 15.76 8.76 2.85
N SER A 316 15.50 7.49 3.04
CA SER A 316 14.98 6.99 4.30
C SER A 316 15.59 5.64 4.68
N PHE A 317 15.61 5.35 5.97
CA PHE A 317 15.86 4.00 6.46
C PHE A 317 14.74 3.58 7.41
N THR A 318 14.51 2.28 7.48
CA THR A 318 13.54 1.68 8.40
C THR A 318 14.14 0.41 8.99
N ASP A 319 14.31 0.40 10.31
CA ASP A 319 14.67 -0.78 11.08
C ASP A 319 13.41 -1.39 11.67
N ARG A 320 13.21 -2.71 11.48
CA ARG A 320 12.03 -3.39 12.03
C ARG A 320 12.41 -4.68 12.74
N TYR A 321 11.79 -4.88 13.88
CA TYR A 321 11.91 -6.04 14.75
C TYR A 321 10.54 -6.67 14.94
N LEU A 322 10.35 -7.89 14.43
CA LEU A 322 9.13 -8.66 14.65
C LEU A 322 9.50 -9.94 15.40
N VAL A 323 9.04 -10.07 16.64
CA VAL A 323 9.36 -11.23 17.50
C VAL A 323 8.07 -11.84 18.01
N ASN A 324 7.90 -13.13 17.82
CA ASN A 324 6.80 -13.92 18.35
C ASN A 324 7.32 -15.06 19.20
N PHE A 325 6.87 -15.15 20.44
CA PHE A 325 7.09 -16.28 21.32
C PHE A 325 5.75 -16.95 21.66
N SER A 326 5.67 -18.26 21.49
CA SER A 326 4.49 -19.03 21.85
C SER A 326 4.84 -20.21 22.75
N ALA A 327 3.98 -20.49 23.71
CA ALA A 327 4.04 -21.68 24.60
C ALA A 327 2.67 -22.33 24.64
N GLU A 328 2.59 -23.59 24.22
CA GLU A 328 1.38 -24.40 24.28
C GLU A 328 1.61 -25.58 25.23
N TYR A 329 0.73 -25.73 26.22
CA TYR A 329 0.79 -26.81 27.18
C TYR A 329 -0.47 -27.70 27.12
N ASN A 330 -0.26 -28.99 26.89
CA ASN A 330 -1.31 -30.00 26.87
C ASN A 330 -1.49 -30.57 28.28
N PHE A 331 -2.56 -30.14 28.96
CA PHE A 331 -2.89 -30.67 30.30
C PHE A 331 -3.27 -32.14 30.24
N ILE A 332 -4.16 -32.46 29.30
CA ILE A 332 -4.60 -33.79 28.89
C ILE A 332 -4.66 -33.83 27.37
N SER A 333 -4.92 -34.96 26.76
CA SER A 333 -5.02 -35.09 25.28
C SER A 333 -6.06 -34.16 24.65
N GLU A 334 -7.12 -33.88 25.41
CA GLU A 334 -8.25 -33.06 24.92
C GLU A 334 -8.16 -31.59 25.29
N LEU A 335 -7.30 -31.19 26.24
CA LEU A 335 -7.27 -29.81 26.76
C LEU A 335 -5.86 -29.23 26.68
N SER A 336 -5.73 -28.15 25.96
CA SER A 336 -4.50 -27.36 25.87
C SER A 336 -4.72 -25.89 26.16
N ALA A 337 -3.69 -25.24 26.71
CA ALA A 337 -3.63 -23.77 26.77
C ALA A 337 -2.43 -23.29 25.98
N LYS A 338 -2.59 -22.17 25.28
CA LYS A 338 -1.52 -21.50 24.53
C LYS A 338 -1.42 -20.04 24.96
N VAL A 339 -0.21 -19.60 25.20
CA VAL A 339 0.15 -18.18 25.37
C VAL A 339 0.98 -17.76 24.18
N ASN A 340 0.64 -16.62 23.59
CA ASN A 340 1.35 -16.00 22.50
C ASN A 340 1.74 -14.58 22.90
N VAL A 341 3.01 -14.23 22.78
CA VAL A 341 3.54 -12.89 23.06
C VAL A 341 4.22 -12.39 21.81
N GLY A 342 3.69 -11.29 21.26
CA GLY A 342 4.18 -10.64 20.06
C GLY A 342 4.78 -9.26 20.36
N TYR A 343 5.85 -8.93 19.66
CA TYR A 343 6.48 -7.62 19.68
C TYR A 343 6.80 -7.21 18.25
N ASP A 344 6.24 -6.10 17.80
CA ASP A 344 6.50 -5.47 16.49
C ASP A 344 6.92 -4.03 16.72
N ASN A 345 8.15 -3.71 16.34
CA ASN A 345 8.69 -2.36 16.46
C ASN A 345 9.34 -1.95 15.15
N SER A 346 9.05 -0.74 14.70
CA SER A 346 9.66 -0.14 13.52
C SER A 346 10.13 1.27 13.83
N THR A 347 11.41 1.53 13.63
CA THR A 347 12.03 2.86 13.71
C THR A 347 12.41 3.30 12.30
N SER A 348 11.88 4.42 11.86
CA SER A 348 12.13 4.98 10.53
C SER A 348 12.58 6.43 10.62
N SER A 349 13.57 6.79 9.82
CA SER A 349 13.97 8.19 9.64
C SER A 349 14.08 8.51 8.16
N ARG A 350 13.53 9.66 7.77
CA ARG A 350 13.60 10.21 6.42
C ARG A 350 14.35 11.53 6.45
N THR A 351 15.25 11.73 5.50
CA THR A 351 15.94 13.00 5.25
C THR A 351 15.65 13.47 3.83
N ALA A 352 15.04 14.63 3.71
CA ALA A 352 14.73 15.26 2.43
C ALA A 352 15.42 16.63 2.36
N LEU A 353 16.18 16.89 1.30
CA LEU A 353 17.02 18.05 1.15
C LEU A 353 16.90 18.66 -0.25
N ALA A 354 16.89 19.98 -0.32
CA ALA A 354 17.08 20.74 -1.53
C ALA A 354 18.15 21.79 -1.28
N THR A 355 19.24 21.77 -2.05
CA THR A 355 20.36 22.70 -1.84
C THR A 355 19.98 24.12 -2.27
N LYS A 356 20.76 25.10 -1.86
CA LYS A 356 20.56 26.50 -2.30
C LYS A 356 20.76 26.73 -3.80
N LYS A 357 21.20 25.71 -4.54
CA LYS A 357 21.27 25.72 -6.01
C LYS A 357 19.98 25.22 -6.67
N ALA A 358 19.08 24.59 -5.92
CA ALA A 358 17.82 24.08 -6.42
C ALA A 358 16.89 25.24 -6.85
N ARG A 359 16.65 25.35 -8.16
CA ARG A 359 15.89 26.42 -8.80
C ARG A 359 14.47 25.96 -9.08
N ASN A 360 13.52 26.89 -9.01
CA ASN A 360 12.10 26.63 -9.30
C ASN A 360 11.46 25.54 -8.44
N PHE A 361 11.97 25.37 -7.20
CA PHE A 361 11.32 24.59 -6.15
C PHE A 361 10.40 25.48 -5.31
N ASP A 362 9.42 24.86 -4.66
CA ASP A 362 8.56 25.55 -3.70
C ASP A 362 9.35 26.09 -2.50
N GLN A 363 8.76 27.06 -1.82
CA GLN A 363 9.25 27.64 -0.57
C GLN A 363 10.63 28.33 -0.65
N GLY A 364 11.11 28.67 -1.87
CA GLY A 364 12.30 29.50 -2.02
C GLY A 364 13.61 28.81 -1.71
N ALA A 365 13.78 27.55 -2.08
CA ALA A 365 15.02 26.79 -1.91
C ALA A 365 16.23 27.50 -2.52
N PHE A 366 16.05 28.15 -3.68
CA PHE A 366 17.14 28.85 -4.38
C PHE A 366 17.74 29.99 -3.54
N GLY A 367 19.04 29.96 -3.36
CA GLY A 367 19.77 30.88 -2.52
C GLY A 367 19.75 30.58 -1.01
N ASN A 368 18.86 29.71 -0.54
CA ASN A 368 18.70 29.40 0.87
C ASN A 368 18.95 27.93 1.21
N GLY A 369 18.40 26.99 0.43
CA GLY A 369 18.32 25.58 0.78
C GLY A 369 17.17 25.27 1.73
N LEU A 370 16.62 24.08 1.60
CA LEU A 370 15.56 23.51 2.43
C LEU A 370 15.97 22.12 2.91
N GLY A 371 15.54 21.75 4.11
CA GLY A 371 15.75 20.41 4.65
C GLY A 371 14.63 19.97 5.57
N ALA A 372 14.33 18.68 5.57
CA ALA A 372 13.47 18.06 6.54
C ALA A 372 14.05 16.73 7.02
N ILE A 373 13.90 16.47 8.32
CA ILE A 373 14.13 15.15 8.93
C ILE A 373 12.82 14.74 9.58
N ASN A 374 12.37 13.53 9.30
CA ASN A 374 11.15 13.01 9.85
C ASN A 374 11.44 11.66 10.49
N ASP A 375 11.23 11.55 11.78
CA ASP A 375 11.41 10.35 12.56
C ASP A 375 10.05 9.77 12.94
N LEU A 376 9.92 8.45 12.79
CA LEU A 376 8.72 7.70 13.12
C LEU A 376 9.12 6.41 13.85
N ASP A 377 8.64 6.26 15.07
CA ASP A 377 8.67 5.02 15.81
C ASP A 377 7.26 4.45 15.93
N THR A 378 7.10 3.19 15.56
CA THR A 378 5.87 2.43 15.77
C THR A 378 6.16 1.21 16.61
N GLU A 379 5.40 1.01 17.66
CA GLU A 379 5.53 -0.16 18.54
C GLU A 379 4.16 -0.82 18.73
N SER A 380 4.13 -2.14 18.70
CA SER A 380 2.94 -2.92 19.08
C SER A 380 3.34 -4.12 19.91
N LYS A 381 2.66 -4.31 21.02
CA LYS A 381 2.81 -5.45 21.93
C LYS A 381 1.54 -6.25 21.95
N LEU A 382 1.65 -7.54 21.72
CA LEU A 382 0.55 -8.50 21.73
C LEU A 382 0.69 -9.47 22.89
N LEU A 383 -0.37 -9.67 23.66
CA LEU A 383 -0.57 -10.82 24.54
C LEU A 383 -1.85 -11.53 24.13
N GLU A 384 -1.75 -12.82 23.77
CA GLU A 384 -2.91 -13.65 23.50
C GLU A 384 -2.84 -14.92 24.35
N VAL A 385 -3.94 -15.26 24.98
CA VAL A 385 -4.09 -16.48 25.79
C VAL A 385 -5.31 -17.23 25.28
N THR A 386 -5.13 -18.49 24.92
CA THR A 386 -6.22 -19.34 24.45
C THR A 386 -6.28 -20.65 25.22
N LEU A 387 -7.50 -21.11 25.44
CA LEU A 387 -7.80 -22.45 26.00
C LEU A 387 -8.56 -23.22 24.92
N ASN A 388 -8.05 -24.36 24.52
CA ASN A 388 -8.66 -25.21 23.50
C ASN A 388 -9.03 -26.57 24.08
N TYR A 389 -10.29 -26.99 23.89
CA TYR A 389 -10.80 -28.30 24.23
C TYR A 389 -11.23 -29.04 22.98
N ASN A 390 -10.56 -30.14 22.64
CA ASN A 390 -10.85 -30.99 21.49
C ASN A 390 -11.25 -32.38 21.95
N LYS A 391 -12.43 -32.83 21.51
CA LYS A 391 -12.97 -34.16 21.88
C LYS A 391 -13.46 -34.91 20.66
N GLU A 392 -12.84 -36.05 20.41
CA GLU A 392 -13.31 -37.00 19.42
C GLU A 392 -14.31 -37.97 20.07
N PHE A 393 -15.47 -38.13 19.43
CA PHE A 393 -16.48 -39.13 19.75
C PHE A 393 -16.54 -40.17 18.62
N SER A 394 -17.27 -41.23 18.81
CA SER A 394 -17.34 -42.33 17.81
C SER A 394 -17.83 -41.88 16.43
N ASN A 395 -18.65 -40.84 16.35
CA ASN A 395 -19.25 -40.35 15.08
C ASN A 395 -19.30 -38.82 15.02
N SER A 396 -18.59 -38.11 15.87
CA SER A 396 -18.56 -36.64 15.86
C SER A 396 -17.29 -36.14 16.53
N SER A 397 -16.91 -34.91 16.23
CA SER A 397 -15.83 -34.22 16.93
C SER A 397 -16.30 -32.85 17.40
N LEU A 398 -15.83 -32.43 18.54
CA LEU A 398 -16.09 -31.10 19.13
C LEU A 398 -14.76 -30.42 19.42
N ASP A 399 -14.60 -29.21 18.92
CA ASP A 399 -13.49 -28.32 19.22
C ASP A 399 -14.04 -27.02 19.77
N VAL A 400 -13.62 -26.63 20.97
CA VAL A 400 -14.05 -25.40 21.64
C VAL A 400 -12.84 -24.58 22.01
N LEU A 401 -12.76 -23.37 21.49
CA LEU A 401 -11.73 -22.39 21.79
C LEU A 401 -12.33 -21.22 22.58
N ALA A 402 -11.67 -20.83 23.66
CA ALA A 402 -11.90 -19.56 24.36
C ALA A 402 -10.59 -18.79 24.46
N GLY A 403 -10.63 -17.50 24.25
CA GLY A 403 -9.43 -16.68 24.21
C GLY A 403 -9.61 -15.26 24.71
N TYR A 404 -8.49 -14.69 25.11
CA TYR A 404 -8.30 -13.29 25.47
C TYR A 404 -7.11 -12.76 24.68
N SER A 405 -7.22 -11.54 24.13
CA SER A 405 -6.14 -10.85 23.45
C SER A 405 -6.08 -9.40 23.90
N PHE A 406 -4.87 -8.91 24.11
CA PHE A 406 -4.58 -7.49 24.34
C PHE A 406 -3.48 -7.07 23.37
N GLN A 407 -3.67 -5.94 22.72
CA GLN A 407 -2.67 -5.35 21.83
C GLN A 407 -2.64 -3.83 22.02
N ASP A 408 -1.46 -3.28 22.24
CA ASP A 408 -1.24 -1.85 22.19
C ASP A 408 -0.60 -1.42 20.85
N PHE A 409 -0.78 -0.17 20.50
CA PHE A 409 -0.20 0.46 19.32
C PHE A 409 0.30 1.84 19.70
N THR A 410 1.60 2.03 19.73
CA THR A 410 2.21 3.33 19.97
C THR A 410 2.80 3.86 18.67
N ARG A 411 2.56 5.13 18.40
CA ARG A 411 3.16 5.87 17.29
C ARG A 411 3.71 7.18 17.82
N SER A 412 5.02 7.33 17.76
CA SER A 412 5.72 8.53 18.20
C SER A 412 6.75 8.99 17.18
N GLY A 413 7.20 10.23 17.30
CA GLY A 413 8.22 10.75 16.40
C GLY A 413 8.32 12.26 16.41
N ARG A 414 9.09 12.78 15.46
CA ARG A 414 9.26 14.22 15.25
C ARG A 414 9.37 14.56 13.78
N ASN A 415 8.95 15.77 13.45
CA ASN A 415 9.14 16.39 12.14
C ASN A 415 10.02 17.63 12.32
N VAL A 416 11.20 17.60 11.74
CA VAL A 416 12.17 18.69 11.76
C VAL A 416 12.18 19.34 10.40
N SER A 417 12.06 20.65 10.30
CA SER A 417 12.24 21.40 9.08
C SER A 417 13.25 22.55 9.27
N GLY A 418 14.09 22.76 8.27
CA GLY A 418 15.12 23.78 8.27
C GLY A 418 15.14 24.59 6.98
N PHE A 419 15.42 25.87 7.10
CA PHE A 419 15.53 26.81 6.00
C PHE A 419 16.79 27.68 6.13
N GLY A 420 17.46 27.93 5.02
CA GLY A 420 18.64 28.82 4.98
C GLY A 420 19.90 28.12 5.49
N PHE A 421 20.39 27.14 4.74
CA PHE A 421 21.59 26.39 5.04
C PHE A 421 22.85 27.14 4.60
N PHE A 422 23.93 27.06 5.39
CA PHE A 422 25.25 27.52 4.99
C PHE A 422 25.99 26.47 4.15
N ALA A 423 25.78 25.18 4.46
CA ALA A 423 26.29 24.06 3.67
C ALA A 423 25.57 23.94 2.30
N ASP A 424 26.24 23.27 1.34
CA ASP A 424 25.77 23.03 -0.01
C ASP A 424 25.75 21.53 -0.39
N GLU A 425 26.37 20.71 0.47
CA GLU A 425 26.45 19.27 0.27
C GLU A 425 25.40 18.56 1.13
N PHE A 426 24.67 17.60 0.57
CA PHE A 426 23.56 16.93 1.25
C PHE A 426 23.93 16.33 2.60
N ASN A 427 25.07 15.63 2.68
CA ASN A 427 25.51 15.03 3.95
C ASN A 427 25.82 16.08 5.03
N GLU A 428 26.27 17.26 4.65
CA GLU A 428 26.51 18.37 5.58
C GLU A 428 25.20 19.01 6.00
N MET A 429 24.33 19.31 5.06
CA MET A 429 23.01 19.88 5.33
C MET A 429 22.20 18.98 6.30
N GLY A 430 22.15 17.66 6.06
CA GLY A 430 21.46 16.72 6.94
C GLY A 430 22.05 16.68 8.34
N ARG A 431 23.38 16.62 8.47
CA ARG A 431 24.06 16.66 9.78
C ARG A 431 23.87 17.99 10.50
N ASP A 432 23.93 19.10 9.78
CA ASP A 432 23.74 20.43 10.35
C ASP A 432 22.33 20.60 10.91
N LEU A 433 21.32 20.12 10.16
CA LEU A 433 19.93 20.18 10.59
C LEU A 433 19.71 19.32 11.85
N GLU A 434 20.16 18.07 11.84
CA GLU A 434 20.07 17.18 13.00
C GLU A 434 20.82 17.73 14.22
N TYR A 435 22.04 18.22 14.01
CA TYR A 435 22.85 18.83 15.08
C TYR A 435 22.14 20.01 15.73
N VAL A 436 21.60 20.94 14.91
CA VAL A 436 20.94 22.11 15.43
C VAL A 436 19.64 21.75 16.16
N ALA A 437 18.84 20.81 15.60
CA ALA A 437 17.63 20.33 16.26
C ALA A 437 17.93 19.71 17.62
N SER A 438 18.90 18.80 17.70
CA SER A 438 19.32 18.13 18.93
C SER A 438 19.95 19.09 19.95
N GLU A 439 20.72 20.06 19.49
CA GLU A 439 21.36 21.06 20.37
C GLU A 439 20.30 22.00 21.01
N VAL A 440 19.25 22.39 20.24
CA VAL A 440 18.13 23.15 20.77
C VAL A 440 17.35 22.33 21.78
N GLU A 441 17.02 21.10 21.39
CA GLU A 441 16.26 20.18 22.24
C GLU A 441 16.94 19.95 23.59
N SER A 442 18.28 19.77 23.60
CA SER A 442 19.06 19.53 24.82
C SER A 442 18.98 20.65 25.84
N ARG A 443 18.57 21.86 25.44
CA ARG A 443 18.41 23.04 26.28
C ARG A 443 16.99 23.25 26.80
N ILE A 444 16.02 22.52 26.28
CA ILE A 444 14.63 22.59 26.70
C ILE A 444 14.48 21.75 27.97
N GLN A 445 13.87 22.34 29.00
CA GLN A 445 13.55 21.63 30.23
C GLN A 445 12.04 21.38 30.32
N GLY A 446 11.65 20.14 30.69
CA GLY A 446 10.28 19.71 30.80
C GLY A 446 9.64 19.35 29.46
N ASP A 447 8.36 19.03 29.49
CA ASP A 447 7.62 18.52 28.33
C ASP A 447 7.30 19.63 27.34
N TYR A 448 7.39 19.31 26.04
CA TYR A 448 7.11 20.23 24.95
C TYR A 448 6.42 19.47 23.79
N GLN A 449 5.79 20.23 22.90
CA GLN A 449 5.21 19.71 21.64
C GLN A 449 6.01 20.22 20.44
N GLN A 450 6.40 21.49 20.48
CA GLN A 450 7.05 22.15 19.34
C GLN A 450 8.13 23.09 19.86
N TYR A 451 9.17 23.28 19.07
CA TYR A 451 10.18 24.30 19.30
C TYR A 451 10.78 24.77 17.97
N GLY A 452 11.43 25.93 18.00
CA GLY A 452 12.10 26.43 16.82
C GLY A 452 12.61 27.85 16.99
N TYR A 453 13.20 28.36 15.91
CA TYR A 453 13.66 29.74 15.80
C TYR A 453 13.66 30.23 14.36
N ALA A 454 13.59 31.55 14.15
CA ALA A 454 13.74 32.19 12.86
C ALA A 454 14.44 33.56 13.00
N PRO A 455 15.06 34.11 11.95
CA PRO A 455 15.82 35.37 12.01
C PRO A 455 14.99 36.60 12.49
N ASN A 456 13.70 36.57 12.25
CA ASN A 456 12.77 37.66 12.57
C ASN A 456 12.14 37.52 13.97
N ILE A 457 12.43 36.45 14.66
CA ILE A 457 12.00 36.24 16.05
C ILE A 457 13.15 36.75 16.93
N SER A 458 12.90 37.79 17.72
CA SER A 458 13.93 38.43 18.51
C SER A 458 14.72 37.41 19.36
N ASP A 459 15.95 37.25 19.01
CA ASP A 459 17.09 36.63 19.76
C ASP A 459 16.83 35.35 20.56
N GLY A 460 15.72 34.65 20.37
CA GLY A 460 15.36 33.47 21.17
C GLY A 460 14.76 32.32 20.42
N ILE A 461 14.71 31.15 21.06
CA ILE A 461 14.04 29.94 20.64
C ILE A 461 12.66 29.93 21.28
N PHE A 462 11.60 29.73 20.49
CA PHE A 462 10.29 29.50 21.05
C PHE A 462 10.13 28.04 21.46
N VAL A 463 9.38 27.76 22.52
CA VAL A 463 9.04 26.41 22.98
C VAL A 463 7.56 26.36 23.34
N ASN A 464 6.80 25.52 22.67
CA ASN A 464 5.42 25.21 23.02
C ASN A 464 5.37 24.04 24.00
N ARG A 465 4.84 24.29 25.20
CA ARG A 465 4.76 23.32 26.28
C ARG A 465 3.49 22.49 26.20
N LEU A 466 3.57 21.24 26.68
CA LEU A 466 2.40 20.36 26.73
C LEU A 466 1.39 20.77 27.77
N PHE A 467 1.83 21.06 29.03
CA PHE A 467 1.00 21.44 30.18
C PHE A 467 1.89 21.87 31.35
N PRO A 468 1.34 22.61 32.34
CA PRO A 468 0.05 23.29 32.38
C PRO A 468 0.13 24.76 31.96
N GLU A 469 1.31 25.30 31.75
CA GLU A 469 1.49 26.71 31.45
C GLU A 469 2.16 26.90 30.09
N PRO A 470 1.58 27.76 29.23
CA PRO A 470 2.24 28.21 28.02
C PRO A 470 3.40 29.15 28.38
N ALA A 471 4.44 28.63 28.99
CA ALA A 471 5.66 29.39 29.25
C ALA A 471 6.56 29.22 28.03
N THR A 472 6.99 30.34 27.46
CA THR A 472 8.13 30.36 26.57
C THR A 472 9.38 30.50 27.43
N ASP A 473 10.21 29.47 27.44
CA ASP A 473 11.55 29.63 27.97
C ASP A 473 12.35 30.48 26.99
N PHE A 474 12.98 31.52 27.50
CA PHE A 474 13.98 32.25 26.70
C PHE A 474 15.21 31.38 26.61
N ILE A 475 15.38 30.66 25.52
CA ILE A 475 16.59 29.94 25.18
C ILE A 475 17.31 30.84 24.18
N PRO A 476 18.53 31.33 24.50
CA PRO A 476 19.26 32.15 23.57
C PRO A 476 19.45 31.47 22.23
N ASN A 477 19.24 32.21 21.15
CA ASN A 477 19.40 31.71 19.80
C ASN A 477 20.81 31.07 19.67
N LEU A 478 20.82 29.86 19.18
CA LEU A 478 22.06 29.25 18.71
C LEU A 478 22.48 30.02 17.47
N ASN A 479 23.39 30.95 17.64
CA ASN A 479 24.03 31.60 16.50
C ASN A 479 24.98 30.61 15.83
N SER A 480 24.43 29.49 15.39
CA SER A 480 25.18 28.33 14.89
C SER A 480 25.87 28.62 13.57
N GLY A 481 25.32 29.61 12.79
CA GLY A 481 25.77 29.81 11.43
C GLY A 481 25.57 28.61 10.51
N LEU A 482 24.76 27.62 10.92
CA LEU A 482 24.51 26.40 10.16
C LEU A 482 23.14 26.40 9.43
N VAL A 483 22.07 26.73 10.16
CA VAL A 483 20.69 26.80 9.63
C VAL A 483 20.05 28.10 10.12
N ARG A 484 19.38 28.87 9.27
CA ARG A 484 18.79 30.17 9.63
C ARG A 484 17.49 30.04 10.39
N SER A 485 16.68 29.06 10.05
CA SER A 485 15.39 28.79 10.69
C SER A 485 15.22 27.31 10.94
N LEU A 486 14.66 26.97 12.08
CA LEU A 486 14.36 25.62 12.50
C LEU A 486 12.94 25.56 13.04
N PHE A 487 12.20 24.52 12.67
CA PHE A 487 10.94 24.16 13.30
C PHE A 487 10.90 22.66 13.57
N VAL A 488 10.53 22.28 14.77
CA VAL A 488 10.38 20.89 15.19
C VAL A 488 9.00 20.69 15.80
N ASP A 489 8.34 19.64 15.35
CA ASP A 489 7.03 19.20 15.81
C ASP A 489 7.10 17.75 16.25
N THR A 490 6.63 17.44 17.45
CA THR A 490 6.65 16.08 18.01
C THR A 490 5.26 15.53 18.18
N PHE A 491 5.15 14.22 18.12
CA PHE A 491 3.89 13.51 18.35
C PHE A 491 4.14 12.21 19.11
N ASP A 492 3.19 11.86 19.98
CA ASP A 492 3.18 10.57 20.69
C ASP A 492 1.72 10.18 20.92
N ASN A 493 1.33 9.02 20.38
CA ASN A 493 -0.04 8.53 20.45
C ASN A 493 -0.04 7.03 20.72
N THR A 494 -0.89 6.60 21.64
CA THR A 494 -1.08 5.18 21.97
C THR A 494 -2.56 4.82 21.90
N ASP A 495 -2.86 3.69 21.27
CA ASP A 495 -4.17 3.08 21.26
C ASP A 495 -4.09 1.64 21.78
N GLU A 496 -5.15 1.18 22.40
CA GLU A 496 -5.26 -0.16 22.96
C GLU A 496 -6.46 -0.89 22.37
N LEU A 497 -6.28 -2.20 22.14
CA LEU A 497 -7.32 -3.11 21.71
C LEU A 497 -7.36 -4.31 22.67
N GLN A 498 -8.49 -4.50 23.32
CA GLN A 498 -8.74 -5.63 24.22
C GLN A 498 -9.86 -6.51 23.66
N SER A 499 -9.67 -7.82 23.65
CA SER A 499 -10.62 -8.70 22.99
C SER A 499 -10.89 -9.98 23.80
N TYR A 500 -12.16 -10.39 23.80
CA TYR A 500 -12.61 -11.69 24.33
C TYR A 500 -13.28 -12.46 23.20
N PHE A 501 -12.92 -13.72 23.00
CA PHE A 501 -13.48 -14.51 21.92
C PHE A 501 -13.69 -15.98 22.28
N GLY A 502 -14.68 -16.57 21.63
CA GLY A 502 -14.96 -17.99 21.71
C GLY A 502 -15.40 -18.55 20.37
N ARG A 503 -14.98 -19.78 20.09
CA ARG A 503 -15.37 -20.53 18.89
C ARG A 503 -15.73 -21.95 19.26
N VAL A 504 -16.79 -22.45 18.63
CA VAL A 504 -17.20 -23.85 18.70
C VAL A 504 -17.24 -24.41 17.29
N ASN A 505 -16.47 -25.45 17.04
CA ASN A 505 -16.56 -26.26 15.82
C ASN A 505 -17.13 -27.63 16.20
N TYR A 506 -18.15 -28.10 15.47
CA TYR A 506 -18.77 -29.39 15.68
C TYR A 506 -18.93 -30.12 14.35
N SER A 507 -18.34 -31.29 14.25
CA SER A 507 -18.44 -32.15 13.06
C SER A 507 -19.24 -33.40 13.39
N ILE A 508 -20.17 -33.77 12.51
CA ILE A 508 -21.03 -34.98 12.63
C ILE A 508 -20.76 -35.88 11.44
N ALA A 509 -20.38 -37.11 11.70
CA ALA A 509 -20.19 -38.20 10.74
C ALA A 509 -19.16 -37.84 9.62
N ASP A 510 -18.29 -36.88 9.87
CA ASP A 510 -17.43 -36.25 8.86
C ASP A 510 -18.18 -35.73 7.63
N LYS A 511 -19.49 -35.43 7.79
CA LYS A 511 -20.39 -34.94 6.73
C LYS A 511 -20.84 -33.52 6.97
N TYR A 512 -21.25 -33.20 8.20
CA TYR A 512 -21.87 -31.93 8.57
C TYR A 512 -20.95 -31.20 9.56
N LEU A 513 -20.51 -30.02 9.17
CA LEU A 513 -19.62 -29.18 9.98
C LEU A 513 -20.36 -27.89 10.35
N PHE A 514 -20.31 -27.55 11.63
CA PHE A 514 -20.89 -26.32 12.18
C PHE A 514 -19.80 -25.52 12.87
N THR A 515 -19.74 -24.22 12.63
CA THR A 515 -18.88 -23.27 13.33
C THR A 515 -19.73 -22.14 13.88
N ALA A 516 -19.54 -21.80 15.15
CA ALA A 516 -20.10 -20.60 15.73
C ALA A 516 -18.96 -19.85 16.44
N THR A 517 -18.87 -18.55 16.21
CA THR A 517 -17.85 -17.68 16.83
C THR A 517 -18.55 -16.45 17.41
N MET A 518 -18.11 -16.05 18.59
CA MET A 518 -18.47 -14.78 19.22
C MET A 518 -17.20 -14.07 19.65
N ARG A 519 -17.09 -12.77 19.31
CA ARG A 519 -15.98 -11.93 19.72
C ARG A 519 -16.49 -10.59 20.20
N ALA A 520 -15.89 -10.07 21.27
CA ALA A 520 -16.09 -8.74 21.78
C ALA A 520 -14.74 -7.99 21.78
N ASP A 521 -14.65 -6.88 21.03
CA ASP A 521 -13.47 -6.04 20.93
C ASP A 521 -13.73 -4.68 21.57
N GLY A 522 -12.89 -4.28 22.50
CA GLY A 522 -12.86 -2.94 23.11
C GLY A 522 -11.65 -2.16 22.58
N SER A 523 -11.87 -0.95 22.09
CA SER A 523 -10.82 -0.10 21.54
C SER A 523 -10.89 1.31 22.09
N THR A 524 -9.73 1.87 22.42
CA THR A 524 -9.59 3.26 22.86
C THR A 524 -9.79 4.29 21.75
N ARG A 525 -9.99 3.85 20.49
CA ARG A 525 -10.32 4.74 19.36
C ARG A 525 -11.76 5.22 19.35
N PHE A 526 -12.64 4.57 20.09
CA PHE A 526 -14.07 4.85 20.09
C PHE A 526 -14.54 5.63 21.32
N GLY A 527 -15.73 6.19 21.20
CA GLY A 527 -16.34 6.95 22.29
C GLY A 527 -16.69 6.05 23.48
N LYS A 528 -16.62 6.62 24.68
CA LYS A 528 -16.86 5.90 25.96
C LYS A 528 -18.18 5.13 26.05
N ASN A 529 -19.17 5.49 25.20
CA ASN A 529 -20.47 4.83 25.18
C ASN A 529 -20.46 3.57 24.26
N ASN A 530 -19.45 3.43 23.39
CA ASN A 530 -19.36 2.38 22.36
C ASN A 530 -17.94 1.79 22.24
N GLU A 531 -17.19 1.73 23.33
CA GLU A 531 -15.84 1.16 23.34
C GLU A 531 -15.81 -0.28 22.87
N TYR A 532 -16.85 -1.09 23.21
CA TYR A 532 -16.95 -2.49 22.83
C TYR A 532 -17.90 -2.70 21.66
N GLY A 533 -17.38 -3.39 20.62
CA GLY A 533 -18.16 -3.98 19.54
C GLY A 533 -18.31 -5.49 19.70
N TYR A 534 -19.45 -6.05 19.24
CA TYR A 534 -19.78 -7.47 19.35
C TYR A 534 -19.95 -8.10 17.97
N PHE A 535 -19.17 -9.13 17.66
CA PHE A 535 -19.05 -9.70 16.34
C PHE A 535 -19.39 -11.20 16.31
N PRO A 536 -20.70 -11.54 16.24
CA PRO A 536 -21.14 -12.92 16.09
C PRO A 536 -20.95 -13.41 14.65
N SER A 537 -20.64 -14.70 14.50
CA SER A 537 -20.67 -15.38 13.21
C SER A 537 -21.06 -16.85 13.33
N GLY A 538 -21.65 -17.37 12.26
CA GLY A 538 -22.02 -18.78 12.13
C GLY A 538 -21.71 -19.28 10.72
N ALA A 539 -21.30 -20.54 10.63
CA ALA A 539 -21.11 -21.22 9.35
C ALA A 539 -21.52 -22.68 9.42
N PHE A 540 -21.96 -23.17 8.28
CA PHE A 540 -22.32 -24.56 8.05
C PHE A 540 -21.63 -25.07 6.79
N ALA A 541 -21.09 -26.29 6.85
CA ALA A 541 -20.62 -26.95 5.64
C ALA A 541 -21.15 -28.40 5.59
N TRP A 542 -21.52 -28.83 4.39
CA TRP A 542 -21.96 -30.19 4.10
C TRP A 542 -21.00 -30.80 3.08
N LYS A 543 -20.26 -31.82 3.52
CA LYS A 543 -19.39 -32.64 2.67
C LYS A 543 -20.24 -33.67 1.93
N ILE A 544 -20.90 -33.27 0.84
CA ILE A 544 -21.84 -34.08 0.06
C ILE A 544 -21.13 -35.31 -0.53
N HIS A 545 -19.82 -35.18 -0.84
CA HIS A 545 -19.03 -36.30 -1.37
C HIS A 545 -18.87 -37.47 -0.38
N ASN A 546 -19.14 -37.27 0.91
CA ASN A 546 -19.15 -38.35 1.91
C ASN A 546 -20.52 -39.03 2.05
N GLU A 547 -21.53 -38.68 1.20
CA GLU A 547 -22.84 -39.35 1.21
C GLU A 547 -22.83 -40.56 0.29
N ASP A 548 -23.54 -41.60 0.70
CA ASP A 548 -23.60 -42.89 0.00
C ASP A 548 -24.18 -42.81 -1.41
N PHE A 549 -24.89 -41.73 -1.76
CA PHE A 549 -25.49 -41.53 -3.09
C PHE A 549 -24.54 -40.87 -4.09
N VAL A 550 -23.35 -40.47 -3.68
CA VAL A 550 -22.34 -39.81 -4.54
C VAL A 550 -21.39 -40.88 -5.10
N GLY A 551 -21.18 -40.85 -6.41
CA GLY A 551 -20.33 -41.83 -7.08
C GLY A 551 -18.85 -41.48 -6.93
N ASP A 552 -17.97 -42.47 -7.06
CA ASP A 552 -16.51 -42.39 -6.88
C ASP A 552 -15.77 -41.38 -7.77
N SER A 553 -16.40 -40.92 -8.85
CA SER A 553 -15.83 -39.90 -9.74
C SER A 553 -15.86 -38.49 -9.14
N VAL A 554 -16.61 -38.28 -8.05
CA VAL A 554 -16.69 -37.01 -7.32
C VAL A 554 -15.77 -37.12 -6.11
N SER A 555 -14.58 -36.55 -6.20
CA SER A 555 -13.58 -36.55 -5.13
C SER A 555 -13.85 -35.47 -4.07
N THR A 556 -14.44 -34.37 -4.47
CA THR A 556 -14.84 -33.28 -3.58
C THR A 556 -16.16 -32.70 -4.04
N LEU A 557 -17.15 -32.64 -3.15
CA LEU A 557 -18.35 -31.84 -3.32
C LEU A 557 -18.79 -31.37 -1.94
N LYS A 558 -18.64 -30.06 -1.68
CA LYS A 558 -18.90 -29.46 -0.37
C LYS A 558 -19.70 -28.17 -0.54
N LEU A 559 -20.85 -28.07 0.09
CA LEU A 559 -21.63 -26.85 0.21
C LEU A 559 -21.20 -26.11 1.47
N ARG A 560 -21.01 -24.79 1.36
CA ARG A 560 -20.69 -23.89 2.46
C ARG A 560 -21.71 -22.77 2.56
N LEU A 561 -22.14 -22.46 3.79
CA LEU A 561 -23.02 -21.33 4.10
C LEU A 561 -22.43 -20.58 5.29
N GLY A 562 -22.37 -19.26 5.21
CA GLY A 562 -21.79 -18.43 6.27
C GLY A 562 -22.53 -17.11 6.42
N VAL A 563 -22.64 -16.65 7.66
CA VAL A 563 -23.11 -15.32 8.02
C VAL A 563 -22.28 -14.80 9.18
N GLY A 564 -21.98 -13.51 9.20
CA GLY A 564 -21.27 -12.91 10.33
C GLY A 564 -21.17 -11.41 10.23
N ILE A 565 -20.92 -10.80 11.38
CA ILE A 565 -20.68 -9.38 11.54
C ILE A 565 -19.19 -9.20 11.89
N THR A 566 -18.56 -8.21 11.27
CA THR A 566 -17.20 -7.77 11.57
C THR A 566 -17.17 -6.26 11.73
N GLY A 567 -16.28 -5.75 12.59
CA GLY A 567 -16.09 -4.31 12.79
C GLY A 567 -14.94 -3.75 11.97
N ASN A 568 -14.87 -2.43 11.83
CA ASN A 568 -13.74 -1.73 11.24
C ASN A 568 -13.45 -0.45 12.04
N GLN A 569 -12.17 -0.22 12.35
CA GLN A 569 -11.66 0.98 13.02
C GLN A 569 -10.59 1.72 12.20
N GLU A 570 -10.18 1.20 11.05
CA GLU A 570 -9.02 1.69 10.30
C GLU A 570 -9.25 3.07 9.64
N GLY A 571 -10.50 3.52 9.53
CA GLY A 571 -10.85 4.87 9.07
C GLY A 571 -10.62 5.98 10.11
N LEU A 572 -10.29 5.62 11.34
CA LEU A 572 -10.00 6.54 12.43
C LEU A 572 -8.50 6.67 12.65
N GLY A 573 -8.02 7.89 12.78
CA GLY A 573 -6.69 8.13 13.32
C GLY A 573 -6.65 7.91 14.84
N TYR A 574 -5.51 8.13 15.45
CA TYR A 574 -5.30 7.98 16.89
C TYR A 574 -6.07 9.06 17.69
N GLY A 575 -6.82 8.64 18.70
CA GLY A 575 -7.45 9.52 19.68
C GLY A 575 -8.47 10.52 19.13
N ASN A 576 -9.19 10.19 18.05
CA ASN A 576 -10.13 11.09 17.38
C ASN A 576 -11.46 11.31 18.15
N TYR A 577 -11.73 10.52 19.18
CA TYR A 577 -12.93 10.64 20.01
C TYR A 577 -12.77 11.61 21.18
N THR A 578 -11.53 12.01 21.53
CA THR A 578 -11.23 12.92 22.63
C THR A 578 -11.07 14.36 22.15
N GLN A 579 -11.44 15.31 22.99
CA GLN A 579 -11.05 16.70 22.76
C GLN A 579 -9.54 16.82 22.91
N ARG A 580 -8.89 17.29 21.85
CA ARG A 580 -7.47 17.59 21.86
C ARG A 580 -7.27 19.08 21.77
N GLU A 581 -6.36 19.59 22.59
CA GLU A 581 -5.90 20.96 22.53
C GLU A 581 -4.42 20.99 22.22
N ARG A 582 -4.04 21.84 21.32
CA ARG A 582 -2.65 22.05 20.95
C ARG A 582 -2.40 23.55 20.81
N TYR A 583 -1.19 24.00 21.08
CA TYR A 583 -0.82 25.34 20.73
C TYR A 583 -0.89 25.51 19.20
N ALA A 584 -1.60 26.52 18.75
CA ALA A 584 -1.59 26.92 17.37
C ALA A 584 -0.24 27.59 17.09
N GLY A 585 0.62 26.87 16.49
CA GLY A 585 1.88 27.34 15.99
C GLY A 585 2.15 26.57 14.73
N GLY A 586 1.45 26.91 13.68
CA GLY A 586 1.96 26.71 12.33
C GLY A 586 3.08 27.73 12.19
N ASP A 587 3.84 27.61 11.22
CA ASP A 587 4.90 28.48 10.75
C ASP A 587 5.40 29.58 11.69
N VAL A 588 6.65 29.51 12.03
CA VAL A 588 7.36 30.59 12.70
C VAL A 588 7.55 31.73 11.69
N ILE A 589 6.46 32.36 11.29
CA ILE A 589 6.49 33.55 10.44
C ILE A 589 6.01 34.70 11.29
N SER A 590 6.96 35.52 11.75
CA SER A 590 6.65 36.82 12.24
C SER A 590 6.68 37.79 11.06
N ASP A 591 5.51 38.23 10.65
CA ASP A 591 5.41 39.38 9.78
C ASP A 591 5.22 40.61 10.71
N GLY A 592 6.34 41.26 11.08
CA GLY A 592 6.28 42.51 11.80
C GLY A 592 6.86 42.58 13.21
N GLY A 593 7.54 41.57 13.73
CA GLY A 593 8.38 41.71 14.91
C GLY A 593 7.73 41.39 16.27
N ASP A 594 6.48 41.01 16.34
CA ASP A 594 5.87 40.52 17.57
C ASP A 594 5.78 38.97 17.53
N ILE A 595 6.34 38.29 18.51
CA ILE A 595 6.08 36.87 18.72
C ILE A 595 4.68 36.74 19.25
N ASN A 596 3.73 36.40 18.38
CA ASN A 596 2.45 35.93 18.85
C ASN A 596 2.66 34.49 19.35
N ILE A 597 2.71 34.30 20.66
CA ILE A 597 2.58 32.97 21.24
C ILE A 597 1.12 32.57 21.06
N PRO A 598 0.79 31.63 20.18
CA PRO A 598 -0.59 31.26 19.99
C PRO A 598 -1.11 30.60 21.26
N GLY A 599 -2.34 30.96 21.66
CA GLY A 599 -3.08 30.22 22.67
C GLY A 599 -3.33 28.76 22.21
N THR A 600 -3.84 27.94 23.09
CA THR A 600 -4.28 26.58 22.72
C THR A 600 -5.46 26.66 21.76
N VAL A 601 -5.46 25.80 20.75
CA VAL A 601 -6.60 25.55 19.88
C VAL A 601 -7.09 24.13 20.05
N ILE A 602 -8.40 23.97 19.95
CA ILE A 602 -9.02 22.64 19.94
C ILE A 602 -8.72 22.02 18.58
N LEU A 603 -8.03 20.88 18.57
CA LEU A 603 -7.72 20.14 17.33
C LEU A 603 -8.86 19.20 16.92
N SER A 604 -9.65 18.72 17.86
CA SER A 604 -10.77 17.82 17.59
C SER A 604 -11.86 18.00 18.65
N PHE A 605 -13.12 17.79 18.24
CA PHE A 605 -14.24 17.72 19.17
C PHE A 605 -14.39 16.30 19.73
N PRO A 606 -14.74 16.17 21.03
CA PRO A 606 -15.05 14.87 21.58
C PRO A 606 -16.34 14.32 20.97
N ASN A 607 -16.35 13.02 20.66
CA ASN A 607 -17.56 12.30 20.30
C ASN A 607 -17.70 11.03 21.14
N PRO A 608 -18.41 11.09 22.28
CA PRO A 608 -18.57 9.93 23.16
C PRO A 608 -19.42 8.80 22.55
N ASP A 609 -20.16 9.08 21.48
CA ASP A 609 -21.03 8.14 20.79
C ASP A 609 -20.41 7.55 19.53
N LEU A 610 -19.15 7.90 19.23
CA LEU A 610 -18.41 7.33 18.10
C LEU A 610 -18.29 5.82 18.26
N LYS A 611 -18.72 5.06 17.22
CA LYS A 611 -18.77 3.60 17.24
C LYS A 611 -18.12 2.98 16.01
N TRP A 612 -18.01 1.67 16.02
CA TRP A 612 -17.49 0.84 14.95
C TRP A 612 -18.30 1.01 13.66
N GLU A 613 -17.63 1.00 12.50
CA GLU A 613 -18.28 0.59 11.25
C GLU A 613 -18.56 -0.89 11.34
N GLU A 614 -19.75 -1.34 10.98
CA GLU A 614 -20.14 -2.74 11.02
C GLU A 614 -20.39 -3.28 9.63
N THR A 615 -19.79 -4.43 9.32
CA THR A 615 -20.02 -5.14 8.06
C THR A 615 -20.72 -6.47 8.32
N LEU A 616 -21.97 -6.57 7.88
CA LEU A 616 -22.72 -7.83 7.83
C LEU A 616 -22.45 -8.52 6.50
N GLN A 617 -22.02 -9.77 6.55
CA GLN A 617 -21.73 -10.57 5.36
C GLN A 617 -22.54 -11.86 5.33
N TYR A 618 -23.15 -12.15 4.17
CA TYR A 618 -23.70 -13.44 3.80
C TYR A 618 -22.84 -14.05 2.69
N ALA A 619 -22.56 -15.35 2.81
CA ALA A 619 -21.79 -16.07 1.81
C ALA A 619 -22.34 -17.49 1.63
N ALA A 620 -22.36 -17.95 0.39
CA ALA A 620 -22.63 -19.34 0.02
C ALA A 620 -21.60 -19.79 -1.02
N GLY A 621 -21.12 -21.03 -0.91
CA GLY A 621 -20.12 -21.56 -1.82
C GLY A 621 -20.22 -23.05 -2.02
N ILE A 622 -19.74 -23.52 -3.17
CA ILE A 622 -19.60 -24.93 -3.51
C ILE A 622 -18.15 -25.17 -3.89
N ASP A 623 -17.49 -26.09 -3.17
CA ASP A 623 -16.20 -26.63 -3.57
C ASP A 623 -16.46 -27.95 -4.31
N PHE A 624 -15.84 -28.14 -5.46
CA PHE A 624 -15.99 -29.33 -6.29
C PHE A 624 -14.66 -29.91 -6.72
N GLY A 625 -14.60 -31.22 -6.88
CA GLY A 625 -13.47 -31.94 -7.39
C GLY A 625 -13.89 -33.25 -8.04
N PHE A 626 -13.30 -33.56 -9.18
CA PHE A 626 -13.61 -34.74 -9.98
C PHE A 626 -12.33 -35.51 -10.32
N ASN A 627 -12.45 -36.84 -10.41
CA ASN A 627 -11.36 -37.71 -10.79
C ASN A 627 -10.08 -37.51 -9.96
N ASN A 628 -10.20 -37.67 -8.65
CA ASN A 628 -9.15 -37.38 -7.66
C ASN A 628 -8.63 -35.93 -7.70
N ASP A 629 -9.55 -34.98 -7.77
CA ASP A 629 -9.31 -33.53 -7.82
C ASP A 629 -8.50 -33.08 -9.07
N ARG A 630 -8.40 -33.93 -10.12
CA ARG A 630 -7.79 -33.55 -11.41
C ARG A 630 -8.50 -32.34 -12.04
N LEU A 631 -9.82 -32.26 -11.93
CA LEU A 631 -10.58 -31.03 -12.11
C LEU A 631 -11.11 -30.63 -10.76
N ASN A 632 -10.74 -29.47 -10.28
CA ASN A 632 -11.16 -28.94 -8.98
C ASN A 632 -11.52 -27.45 -9.08
N GLY A 633 -12.24 -26.96 -8.09
CA GLY A 633 -12.57 -25.54 -8.07
C GLY A 633 -13.55 -25.16 -6.97
N SER A 634 -13.93 -23.88 -6.99
CA SER A 634 -14.97 -23.32 -6.13
C SER A 634 -15.81 -22.30 -6.89
N LEU A 635 -17.08 -22.24 -6.52
CA LEU A 635 -18.01 -21.19 -6.92
C LEU A 635 -18.56 -20.56 -5.64
N ASP A 636 -18.35 -19.28 -5.44
CA ASP A 636 -18.80 -18.53 -4.28
C ASP A 636 -19.70 -17.36 -4.69
N VAL A 637 -20.75 -17.11 -3.91
CA VAL A 637 -21.58 -15.92 -3.99
C VAL A 637 -21.61 -15.23 -2.64
N TYR A 638 -21.59 -13.90 -2.64
CA TYR A 638 -21.58 -13.14 -1.40
C TYR A 638 -22.35 -11.82 -1.53
N ARG A 639 -22.78 -11.32 -0.37
CA ARG A 639 -23.25 -9.95 -0.17
C ARG A 639 -22.68 -9.42 1.15
N LYS A 640 -22.07 -8.24 1.11
CA LYS A 640 -21.54 -7.50 2.24
C LYS A 640 -22.26 -6.17 2.36
N GLU A 641 -22.68 -5.83 3.55
CA GLU A 641 -23.38 -4.58 3.87
C GLU A 641 -22.62 -3.89 4.99
N THR A 642 -21.99 -2.75 4.71
CA THR A 642 -21.28 -1.94 5.69
C THR A 642 -22.13 -0.75 6.07
N THR A 643 -22.39 -0.59 7.36
CA THR A 643 -23.23 0.47 7.93
C THR A 643 -22.44 1.29 8.94
N ASP A 644 -23.04 2.39 9.41
CA ASP A 644 -22.43 3.29 10.39
C ASP A 644 -21.08 3.86 9.94
N LEU A 645 -21.01 4.26 8.66
CA LEU A 645 -19.78 4.74 8.04
C LEU A 645 -19.16 5.91 8.81
N LEU A 646 -17.86 5.83 9.01
CA LEU A 646 -17.10 6.86 9.72
C LEU A 646 -16.76 8.02 8.78
N PHE A 647 -17.17 9.23 9.18
CA PHE A 647 -16.92 10.45 8.43
C PHE A 647 -16.33 11.55 9.30
N ASN A 648 -15.52 12.40 8.67
CA ASN A 648 -15.12 13.68 9.22
C ASN A 648 -16.04 14.73 8.61
N VAL A 649 -17.11 15.10 9.33
CA VAL A 649 -18.16 15.97 8.80
C VAL A 649 -17.97 17.41 9.24
N LEU A 650 -18.48 18.34 8.46
CA LEU A 650 -18.42 19.75 8.76
C LEU A 650 -19.20 20.04 10.05
N SER A 651 -18.54 20.66 11.00
CA SER A 651 -19.19 21.11 12.25
C SER A 651 -20.12 22.28 11.99
N ALA A 652 -21.21 22.37 12.75
CA ALA A 652 -22.10 23.53 12.71
C ALA A 652 -21.33 24.81 13.08
N GLN A 653 -21.39 25.81 12.22
CA GLN A 653 -20.68 27.09 12.42
C GLN A 653 -21.50 28.11 13.24
N PRO A 654 -20.87 28.95 14.11
CA PRO A 654 -19.42 29.07 14.34
C PRO A 654 -18.85 27.96 15.23
N ALA A 655 -17.78 27.32 14.80
CA ALA A 655 -17.08 26.28 15.54
C ALA A 655 -15.56 26.56 15.55
N THR A 656 -14.87 26.12 16.58
CA THR A 656 -13.42 26.30 16.73
C THR A 656 -12.64 25.35 15.81
N GLN A 657 -13.29 24.26 15.39
CA GLN A 657 -12.77 23.34 14.39
C GLN A 657 -13.81 23.11 13.30
N PRO A 658 -13.42 23.07 12.03
CA PRO A 658 -14.36 22.92 10.94
C PRO A 658 -14.96 21.53 10.86
N PHE A 659 -14.33 20.49 11.44
CA PHE A 659 -14.73 19.09 11.27
C PHE A 659 -14.84 18.34 12.59
N GLN A 660 -15.70 17.31 12.59
CA GLN A 660 -15.86 16.35 13.67
C GLN A 660 -16.04 14.93 13.13
N PHE A 661 -15.37 13.95 13.76
CA PHE A 661 -15.60 12.55 13.45
C PHE A 661 -16.92 12.04 14.00
N GLN A 662 -17.73 11.45 13.14
CA GLN A 662 -18.99 10.80 13.54
C GLN A 662 -19.37 9.65 12.60
N ASN A 663 -20.20 8.75 13.09
CA ASN A 663 -20.86 7.76 12.24
C ASN A 663 -22.06 8.43 11.57
N LEU A 664 -22.17 8.33 10.25
CA LEU A 664 -23.32 8.87 9.51
C LEU A 664 -24.53 7.95 9.68
N PRO A 665 -25.64 8.43 10.29
CA PRO A 665 -26.84 7.62 10.45
C PRO A 665 -27.43 7.20 9.10
N GLY A 666 -27.87 5.94 8.99
CA GLY A 666 -28.51 5.42 7.78
C GLY A 666 -27.56 5.32 6.58
N SER A 667 -26.23 5.42 6.78
CA SER A 667 -25.28 5.20 5.70
C SER A 667 -25.04 3.71 5.46
N LYS A 668 -24.98 3.32 4.18
CA LYS A 668 -24.78 1.92 3.79
C LYS A 668 -24.02 1.79 2.48
N VAL A 669 -22.94 0.99 2.50
CA VAL A 669 -22.22 0.53 1.30
C VAL A 669 -22.43 -0.96 1.14
N VAL A 670 -22.79 -1.37 -0.08
CA VAL A 670 -23.06 -2.78 -0.43
C VAL A 670 -22.06 -3.24 -1.47
N ASN A 671 -21.48 -4.42 -1.24
CA ASN A 671 -20.74 -5.19 -2.24
C ASN A 671 -21.39 -6.55 -2.40
N GLU A 672 -21.72 -6.92 -3.64
CA GLU A 672 -22.26 -8.23 -3.99
C GLU A 672 -21.52 -8.80 -5.19
N GLY A 673 -21.29 -10.12 -5.18
CA GLY A 673 -20.49 -10.68 -6.26
C GLY A 673 -20.52 -12.19 -6.34
N ILE A 674 -19.89 -12.66 -7.42
CA ILE A 674 -19.72 -14.07 -7.76
C ILE A 674 -18.24 -14.31 -8.05
N GLU A 675 -17.68 -15.36 -7.45
CA GLU A 675 -16.29 -15.78 -7.62
C GLU A 675 -16.27 -17.21 -8.16
N LEU A 676 -15.47 -17.45 -9.19
CA LEU A 676 -15.22 -18.79 -9.75
C LEU A 676 -13.73 -19.05 -9.81
N ALA A 677 -13.28 -20.16 -9.27
CA ALA A 677 -11.92 -20.67 -9.42
C ALA A 677 -11.97 -22.10 -9.94
N ILE A 678 -11.14 -22.41 -10.94
CA ILE A 678 -11.04 -23.73 -11.57
C ILE A 678 -9.55 -24.08 -11.72
N GLY A 679 -9.17 -25.24 -11.19
CA GLY A 679 -7.88 -25.88 -11.44
C GLY A 679 -8.08 -27.15 -12.29
N TYR A 680 -7.26 -27.35 -13.30
CA TYR A 680 -7.34 -28.52 -14.16
C TYR A 680 -5.96 -29.04 -14.57
N ASP A 681 -5.67 -30.29 -14.20
CA ASP A 681 -4.53 -31.05 -14.69
C ASP A 681 -4.89 -31.65 -16.05
N ILE A 682 -4.63 -30.88 -17.12
CA ILE A 682 -5.04 -31.23 -18.49
C ILE A 682 -4.32 -32.52 -18.92
N ILE A 683 -3.02 -32.58 -18.67
CA ILE A 683 -2.20 -33.78 -18.89
C ILE A 683 -1.39 -34.02 -17.61
N ASP A 684 -1.44 -35.24 -17.14
CA ASP A 684 -0.68 -35.71 -15.99
C ASP A 684 -0.08 -37.08 -16.35
N THR A 685 1.18 -37.06 -16.77
CA THR A 685 1.96 -38.26 -17.12
C THR A 685 3.34 -38.19 -16.46
N GLU A 686 4.06 -39.29 -16.44
CA GLU A 686 5.39 -39.37 -15.83
C GLU A 686 6.38 -38.36 -16.44
N ASP A 687 6.36 -38.12 -17.74
CA ASP A 687 7.29 -37.25 -18.45
C ASP A 687 6.74 -35.83 -18.73
N PHE A 688 5.42 -35.70 -18.83
CA PHE A 688 4.81 -34.41 -19.21
C PHE A 688 3.57 -34.10 -18.39
N ASN A 689 3.58 -32.93 -17.74
CA ASN A 689 2.46 -32.41 -16.96
C ASN A 689 2.05 -31.04 -17.50
N TRP A 690 0.74 -30.85 -17.66
CA TRP A 690 0.14 -29.57 -18.02
C TRP A 690 -0.98 -29.25 -17.04
N ASN A 691 -0.72 -28.25 -16.21
CA ASN A 691 -1.67 -27.71 -15.25
C ASN A 691 -2.13 -26.30 -15.66
N THR A 692 -3.40 -26.00 -15.44
CA THR A 692 -3.97 -24.66 -15.67
C THR A 692 -4.91 -24.29 -14.54
N ASN A 693 -4.74 -23.09 -14.01
CA ASN A 693 -5.62 -22.49 -13.00
C ASN A 693 -6.22 -21.20 -13.57
N PHE A 694 -7.52 -21.11 -13.53
CA PHE A 694 -8.30 -19.95 -13.94
C PHE A 694 -9.12 -19.44 -12.77
N ASN A 695 -9.18 -18.14 -12.60
CA ASN A 695 -10.07 -17.52 -11.65
C ASN A 695 -10.69 -16.26 -12.25
N ILE A 696 -11.93 -16.00 -11.87
CA ILE A 696 -12.69 -14.82 -12.27
C ILE A 696 -13.62 -14.40 -11.15
N ALA A 697 -13.75 -13.11 -10.94
CA ALA A 697 -14.66 -12.54 -9.96
C ALA A 697 -15.41 -11.35 -10.56
N TYR A 698 -16.71 -11.33 -10.38
CA TYR A 698 -17.56 -10.17 -10.64
C TYR A 698 -17.95 -9.57 -9.30
N ASN A 699 -17.77 -8.25 -9.14
CA ASN A 699 -18.17 -7.50 -7.95
C ASN A 699 -18.91 -6.24 -8.34
N LYS A 700 -20.08 -6.02 -7.74
CA LYS A 700 -20.85 -4.79 -7.86
C LYS A 700 -20.79 -4.04 -6.54
N ASN A 701 -20.29 -2.81 -6.58
CA ASN A 701 -20.28 -1.90 -5.44
C ASN A 701 -21.38 -0.86 -5.57
N LEU A 702 -22.02 -0.49 -4.46
CA LEU A 702 -23.08 0.51 -4.42
C LEU A 702 -23.12 1.21 -3.06
N VAL A 703 -23.16 2.52 -3.04
CA VAL A 703 -23.59 3.30 -1.89
C VAL A 703 -25.12 3.28 -1.89
N GLU A 704 -25.71 2.37 -1.11
CA GLU A 704 -27.16 2.15 -1.11
C GLU A 704 -27.89 3.28 -0.38
N GLU A 705 -27.34 3.71 0.76
CA GLU A 705 -27.90 4.78 1.59
C GLU A 705 -26.78 5.72 2.03
N LEU A 706 -27.00 7.03 1.93
CA LEU A 706 -26.11 8.07 2.41
C LEU A 706 -26.87 9.39 2.49
N ASP A 707 -26.78 10.06 3.63
CA ASP A 707 -27.32 11.42 3.77
C ASP A 707 -26.25 12.44 3.34
N GLY A 708 -26.58 13.21 2.30
CA GLY A 708 -25.69 14.19 1.71
C GLY A 708 -24.84 13.70 0.53
N GLU A 709 -23.98 14.58 0.07
CA GLU A 709 -23.02 14.37 -1.02
C GLU A 709 -21.65 14.88 -0.59
N PHE A 710 -20.60 14.12 -0.92
CA PHE A 710 -19.22 14.48 -0.52
C PHE A 710 -18.32 14.50 -1.74
N ASN A 711 -17.60 15.60 -1.93
CA ASN A 711 -16.61 15.73 -2.99
C ASN A 711 -15.39 14.84 -2.70
N ALA A 712 -14.89 14.20 -3.74
CA ALA A 712 -13.74 13.29 -3.71
C ALA A 712 -12.91 13.42 -4.99
N GLY A 713 -11.80 12.69 -5.09
CA GLY A 713 -10.98 12.72 -6.30
C GLY A 713 -10.18 14.01 -6.45
N THR A 714 -9.75 14.60 -5.36
CA THR A 714 -8.80 15.71 -5.34
C THR A 714 -7.38 15.17 -5.12
N ILE A 715 -6.43 15.65 -5.89
CA ILE A 715 -5.01 15.35 -5.71
C ILE A 715 -4.21 16.63 -5.51
N ARG A 716 -3.01 16.54 -4.95
CA ARG A 716 -2.09 17.69 -4.77
C ARG A 716 -1.44 18.07 -6.08
N GLY A 717 -1.62 17.65 -7.16
CA GLY A 717 -0.94 17.98 -8.43
C GLY A 717 -1.68 19.00 -9.25
N GLN A 718 -1.08 19.37 -10.36
CA GLN A 718 -1.71 20.18 -11.38
C GLN A 718 -2.95 19.46 -11.95
N GLY A 719 -3.93 20.21 -12.41
CA GLY A 719 -5.14 19.71 -13.05
C GLY A 719 -6.31 19.52 -12.09
N LEU A 720 -6.09 18.88 -10.94
CA LEU A 720 -7.11 18.65 -9.90
C LEU A 720 -6.79 19.32 -8.56
N SER A 721 -5.81 20.20 -8.50
CA SER A 721 -5.56 20.99 -7.29
C SER A 721 -6.74 21.91 -7.01
N LEU A 722 -7.35 21.81 -5.83
CA LEU A 722 -8.58 22.52 -5.45
C LEU A 722 -9.82 22.20 -6.33
N ALA A 723 -9.75 21.15 -7.12
CA ALA A 723 -10.86 20.63 -7.93
C ALA A 723 -11.11 19.16 -7.56
N PHE A 724 -12.26 18.64 -7.98
CA PHE A 724 -12.60 17.24 -7.70
C PHE A 724 -13.15 16.58 -8.96
N ALA A 725 -12.75 15.34 -9.20
CA ALA A 725 -13.20 14.53 -10.31
C ALA A 725 -14.21 13.45 -9.92
N GLN A 726 -14.37 13.21 -8.62
CA GLN A 726 -15.23 12.17 -8.08
C GLN A 726 -16.17 12.74 -7.02
N LYS A 727 -17.29 12.05 -6.80
CA LYS A 727 -18.25 12.42 -5.77
C LYS A 727 -18.89 11.18 -5.16
N LEU A 728 -19.06 11.19 -3.86
CA LEU A 728 -19.76 10.17 -3.11
C LEU A 728 -21.22 10.57 -2.94
N LYS A 729 -22.15 9.70 -3.34
CA LYS A 729 -23.60 9.90 -3.26
C LYS A 729 -24.36 8.58 -3.24
N ALA A 730 -25.48 8.53 -2.53
CA ALA A 730 -26.40 7.40 -2.59
C ALA A 730 -26.86 7.11 -4.03
N GLY A 731 -26.96 5.83 -4.39
CA GLY A 731 -27.30 5.33 -5.71
C GLY A 731 -26.11 5.24 -6.68
N GLN A 732 -24.91 5.62 -6.27
CA GLN A 732 -23.69 5.54 -7.06
C GLN A 732 -22.69 4.54 -6.44
N PRO A 733 -21.83 3.88 -7.24
CA PRO A 733 -20.65 3.18 -6.72
C PRO A 733 -19.69 4.13 -6.01
N LEU A 734 -18.86 3.60 -5.11
CA LEU A 734 -17.70 4.33 -4.61
C LEU A 734 -16.79 4.75 -5.78
N PHE A 735 -16.10 5.88 -5.62
CA PHE A 735 -15.21 6.44 -6.65
C PHE A 735 -15.88 6.71 -8.00
N SER A 736 -17.17 7.09 -7.96
CA SER A 736 -17.91 7.51 -9.16
C SER A 736 -17.43 8.85 -9.66
N TYR A 737 -17.22 8.94 -10.96
CA TYR A 737 -16.79 10.17 -11.60
C TYR A 737 -17.92 11.18 -11.72
N PHE A 738 -17.58 12.44 -11.40
CA PHE A 738 -18.46 13.59 -11.41
C PHE A 738 -17.78 14.69 -12.23
N LEU A 739 -18.12 14.78 -13.52
CA LEU A 739 -17.37 15.51 -14.54
C LEU A 739 -18.31 16.31 -15.42
N ARG A 740 -17.75 17.30 -16.15
CA ARG A 740 -18.43 17.89 -17.30
C ARG A 740 -18.37 16.92 -18.47
N GLU A 741 -19.45 16.73 -19.20
CA GLU A 741 -19.42 15.95 -20.45
C GLU A 741 -18.79 16.77 -21.57
N PHE A 742 -17.70 16.26 -22.14
CA PHE A 742 -16.97 16.87 -23.25
C PHE A 742 -17.42 16.23 -24.56
N GLU A 743 -17.84 17.05 -25.53
CA GLU A 743 -18.31 16.61 -26.84
C GLU A 743 -17.31 16.92 -27.98
N GLY A 744 -16.23 17.61 -27.70
CA GLY A 744 -15.21 18.01 -28.67
C GLY A 744 -14.85 19.50 -28.58
N PHE A 745 -14.17 19.98 -29.58
CA PHE A 745 -13.83 21.41 -29.70
C PHE A 745 -14.67 22.08 -30.77
N ASP A 746 -15.10 23.30 -30.52
CA ASP A 746 -15.77 24.11 -31.50
C ASP A 746 -14.83 24.35 -32.70
N PRO A 747 -15.24 23.99 -33.93
CA PRO A 747 -14.34 23.99 -35.08
C PRO A 747 -13.91 25.43 -35.52
N VAL A 748 -14.53 26.47 -35.00
CA VAL A 748 -14.22 27.88 -35.33
C VAL A 748 -13.36 28.50 -34.23
N THR A 749 -13.72 28.27 -32.96
CA THR A 749 -13.06 28.93 -31.82
C THR A 749 -12.03 28.05 -31.14
N GLY A 750 -12.09 26.73 -31.35
CA GLY A 750 -11.26 25.75 -30.64
C GLY A 750 -11.57 25.62 -29.12
N GLN A 751 -12.67 26.26 -28.68
CA GLN A 751 -13.07 26.15 -27.27
C GLN A 751 -13.77 24.81 -27.03
N PRO A 752 -13.66 24.24 -25.82
CA PRO A 752 -14.33 22.97 -25.48
C PRO A 752 -15.85 23.12 -25.50
N ILE A 753 -16.52 22.21 -26.20
CA ILE A 753 -17.97 22.05 -26.16
C ILE A 753 -18.24 21.07 -25.02
N GLN A 754 -18.86 21.54 -23.94
CA GLN A 754 -19.12 20.74 -22.74
C GLN A 754 -20.27 21.31 -21.92
N ASN A 755 -20.79 20.51 -20.98
CA ASN A 755 -21.81 20.97 -20.03
C ASN A 755 -21.29 22.11 -19.14
N ASP A 756 -22.17 23.03 -18.74
CA ASP A 756 -21.81 24.14 -17.83
C ASP A 756 -21.43 23.65 -16.41
N ILE A 757 -21.98 22.52 -15.97
CA ILE A 757 -21.79 21.96 -14.64
C ILE A 757 -21.28 20.51 -14.71
N GLN A 758 -20.61 20.08 -13.65
CA GLN A 758 -20.26 18.67 -13.47
C GLN A 758 -21.49 17.84 -13.11
N GLU A 759 -21.53 16.59 -13.59
CA GLU A 759 -22.60 15.62 -13.30
C GLU A 759 -22.05 14.19 -13.21
N PHE A 760 -22.85 13.26 -12.71
CA PHE A 760 -22.46 11.84 -12.69
C PHE A 760 -22.50 11.27 -14.11
N VAL A 761 -21.35 10.87 -14.60
CA VAL A 761 -21.22 10.31 -15.96
C VAL A 761 -21.46 8.79 -16.03
N GLY A 762 -21.93 8.19 -14.94
CA GLY A 762 -22.26 6.75 -14.89
C GLY A 762 -21.03 5.83 -14.96
N LYS A 763 -19.85 6.33 -14.59
CA LYS A 763 -18.58 5.60 -14.62
C LYS A 763 -17.93 5.63 -13.24
N SER A 764 -17.22 4.54 -12.90
CA SER A 764 -16.49 4.39 -11.64
C SER A 764 -15.06 3.91 -11.89
N ALA A 765 -14.20 4.17 -10.93
CA ALA A 765 -12.83 3.67 -10.95
C ALA A 765 -12.69 2.21 -10.50
N LEU A 766 -13.74 1.63 -9.89
CA LEU A 766 -13.70 0.23 -9.42
C LEU A 766 -13.92 -0.74 -10.58
N PRO A 767 -13.05 -1.75 -10.77
CA PRO A 767 -13.29 -2.80 -11.75
C PRO A 767 -14.47 -3.68 -11.30
N GLU A 768 -15.36 -3.96 -12.24
CA GLU A 768 -16.48 -4.88 -12.00
C GLU A 768 -16.06 -6.35 -12.18
N LEU A 769 -15.13 -6.60 -13.10
CA LEU A 769 -14.64 -7.94 -13.40
C LEU A 769 -13.12 -8.00 -13.26
N THR A 770 -12.64 -8.96 -12.46
CA THR A 770 -11.21 -9.24 -12.29
C THR A 770 -10.95 -10.71 -12.58
N GLY A 771 -9.80 -11.04 -13.15
CA GLY A 771 -9.47 -12.43 -13.45
C GLY A 771 -7.99 -12.71 -13.59
N GLY A 772 -7.66 -13.99 -13.47
CA GLY A 772 -6.30 -14.49 -13.63
C GLY A 772 -6.30 -15.86 -14.31
N LEU A 773 -5.28 -16.07 -15.12
CA LEU A 773 -5.01 -17.36 -15.75
C LEU A 773 -3.55 -17.71 -15.55
N SER A 774 -3.28 -18.80 -14.85
CA SER A 774 -1.93 -19.36 -14.77
C SER A 774 -1.90 -20.73 -15.43
N THR A 775 -0.83 -21.00 -16.17
CA THR A 775 -0.62 -22.29 -16.83
C THR A 775 0.83 -22.69 -16.70
N SER A 776 1.07 -23.98 -16.50
CA SER A 776 2.41 -24.56 -16.33
C SER A 776 2.53 -25.84 -17.15
N TRP A 777 3.60 -25.92 -17.91
CA TRP A 777 3.99 -27.11 -18.70
C TRP A 777 5.32 -27.60 -18.17
N SER A 778 5.35 -28.82 -17.68
CA SER A 778 6.59 -29.49 -17.24
C SER A 778 6.88 -30.67 -18.15
N TYR A 779 8.07 -30.71 -18.73
CA TYR A 779 8.59 -31.84 -19.48
C TYR A 779 9.89 -32.30 -18.84
N LYS A 780 9.85 -33.43 -18.12
CA LYS A 780 10.96 -33.91 -17.28
C LYS A 780 11.43 -32.81 -16.32
N ASP A 781 12.68 -32.38 -16.50
CA ASP A 781 13.33 -31.37 -15.64
C ASP A 781 13.08 -29.92 -16.08
N LEU A 782 12.40 -29.70 -17.20
CA LEU A 782 12.11 -28.38 -17.75
C LEU A 782 10.68 -27.98 -17.46
N THR A 783 10.49 -26.80 -16.86
CA THR A 783 9.16 -26.23 -16.59
C THR A 783 9.03 -24.84 -17.19
N LEU A 784 7.98 -24.62 -17.97
CA LEU A 784 7.55 -23.32 -18.45
C LEU A 784 6.24 -22.94 -17.76
N SER A 785 6.20 -21.77 -17.12
CA SER A 785 4.98 -21.24 -16.54
C SER A 785 4.69 -19.84 -17.08
N ALA A 786 3.40 -19.53 -17.24
CA ALA A 786 2.94 -18.22 -17.66
C ALA A 786 1.73 -17.81 -16.81
N TYR A 787 1.67 -16.51 -16.47
CA TYR A 787 0.58 -15.97 -15.71
C TYR A 787 0.05 -14.67 -16.32
N PHE A 788 -1.27 -14.61 -16.50
CA PHE A 788 -2.02 -13.46 -17.02
C PHE A 788 -2.95 -12.93 -15.96
N ALA A 789 -3.08 -11.60 -15.90
CA ALA A 789 -4.06 -10.90 -15.07
C ALA A 789 -4.84 -9.89 -15.90
N GLY A 790 -6.10 -9.66 -15.54
CA GLY A 790 -6.94 -8.67 -16.22
C GLY A 790 -7.95 -8.03 -15.27
N GLN A 791 -8.32 -6.79 -15.59
CA GLN A 791 -9.36 -6.02 -14.93
C GLN A 791 -10.22 -5.33 -15.99
N PHE A 792 -11.54 -5.29 -15.77
CA PHE A 792 -12.48 -4.77 -16.75
C PHE A 792 -13.65 -4.03 -16.08
N GLY A 793 -14.25 -3.11 -16.82
CA GLY A 793 -15.43 -2.36 -16.39
C GLY A 793 -15.12 -1.14 -15.54
N HIS A 794 -13.87 -0.66 -15.52
CA HIS A 794 -13.47 0.53 -14.78
C HIS A 794 -12.93 1.61 -15.71
N TYR A 795 -12.86 2.82 -15.17
CA TYR A 795 -12.36 3.99 -15.86
C TYR A 795 -11.25 4.65 -15.06
N ILE A 796 -10.37 5.37 -15.74
CA ILE A 796 -9.24 6.11 -15.16
C ILE A 796 -9.36 7.54 -15.63
N TYR A 797 -9.28 8.50 -14.70
CA TYR A 797 -9.11 9.90 -15.03
C TYR A 797 -7.63 10.19 -15.27
N ASN A 798 -7.25 10.39 -16.54
CA ASN A 798 -5.89 10.69 -16.97
C ASN A 798 -5.54 12.15 -16.64
N ASN A 799 -5.28 12.41 -15.35
CA ASN A 799 -4.90 13.76 -14.94
C ASN A 799 -3.46 14.12 -15.35
N THR A 800 -2.64 13.14 -15.75
CA THR A 800 -1.36 13.41 -16.40
C THR A 800 -1.58 14.17 -17.72
N ALA A 801 -2.50 13.69 -18.56
CA ALA A 801 -2.87 14.37 -19.79
C ALA A 801 -3.55 15.74 -19.52
N ASN A 802 -4.46 15.79 -18.54
CA ASN A 802 -5.11 17.05 -18.13
C ASN A 802 -4.09 18.11 -17.67
N ALA A 803 -3.07 17.70 -16.93
CA ALA A 803 -2.07 18.61 -16.38
C ALA A 803 -1.01 19.07 -17.39
N PHE A 804 -0.59 18.17 -18.30
CA PHE A 804 0.59 18.37 -19.13
C PHE A 804 0.31 18.44 -20.64
N PHE A 805 -0.72 17.76 -21.14
CA PHE A 805 -0.91 17.54 -22.59
C PHE A 805 -2.12 18.29 -23.11
N THR A 806 -2.01 19.62 -23.15
CA THR A 806 -3.00 20.53 -23.70
C THR A 806 -2.34 21.52 -24.66
N ALA A 807 -3.10 22.10 -25.61
CA ALA A 807 -2.59 23.15 -26.49
C ALA A 807 -2.09 24.36 -25.69
N GLY A 808 -2.77 24.69 -24.58
CA GLY A 808 -2.36 25.74 -23.66
C GLY A 808 -0.99 25.48 -23.02
N ALA A 809 -0.65 24.20 -22.74
CA ALA A 809 0.67 23.83 -22.25
C ALA A 809 1.77 24.11 -23.30
N PHE A 810 1.53 23.76 -24.55
CA PHE A 810 2.45 24.06 -25.66
C PHE A 810 2.63 25.56 -25.85
N ARG A 811 1.54 26.34 -25.77
CA ARG A 811 1.62 27.80 -25.79
C ARG A 811 2.55 28.35 -24.71
N GLY A 812 2.47 27.76 -23.50
CA GLY A 812 3.33 28.10 -22.37
C GLY A 812 4.79 27.66 -22.50
N GLY A 813 5.20 27.14 -23.67
CA GLY A 813 6.57 26.70 -23.94
C GLY A 813 6.88 25.29 -23.43
N ARG A 814 5.87 24.51 -23.03
CA ARG A 814 6.00 23.12 -22.61
C ARG A 814 6.00 22.17 -23.78
N ASN A 815 6.57 20.99 -23.61
CA ASN A 815 6.47 19.90 -24.58
C ASN A 815 5.11 19.19 -24.45
N VAL A 816 4.61 18.64 -25.55
CA VAL A 816 3.36 17.88 -25.64
C VAL A 816 3.49 16.80 -26.72
N PRO A 817 2.65 15.74 -26.71
CA PRO A 817 2.48 14.86 -27.85
C PRO A 817 1.95 15.58 -29.09
N LEU A 818 2.31 15.14 -30.28
CA LEU A 818 1.90 15.79 -31.54
C LEU A 818 0.39 15.78 -31.75
N ASP A 819 -0.29 14.71 -31.37
CA ASP A 819 -1.74 14.56 -31.52
C ASP A 819 -2.53 15.61 -30.73
N VAL A 820 -2.02 16.12 -29.62
CA VAL A 820 -2.62 17.23 -28.86
C VAL A 820 -2.77 18.48 -29.74
N LEU A 821 -1.77 18.79 -30.58
CA LEU A 821 -1.78 19.97 -31.49
C LEU A 821 -2.68 19.75 -32.69
N GLN A 822 -3.15 18.52 -32.93
CA GLN A 822 -4.03 18.18 -34.04
C GLN A 822 -5.51 18.10 -33.65
N THR A 823 -5.83 18.27 -32.37
CA THR A 823 -7.21 18.20 -31.87
C THR A 823 -8.10 19.36 -32.26
N GLY A 824 -7.53 20.46 -32.70
CA GLY A 824 -8.24 21.71 -32.92
C GLY A 824 -8.49 22.53 -31.65
N GLU A 825 -7.90 22.15 -30.53
CA GLU A 825 -7.96 22.86 -29.26
C GLU A 825 -7.35 24.26 -29.38
N SER A 826 -8.05 25.27 -28.87
CA SER A 826 -7.51 26.62 -28.76
C SER A 826 -6.38 26.68 -27.73
N PHE A 827 -5.33 27.43 -28.02
CA PHE A 827 -4.24 27.69 -27.06
C PHE A 827 -4.67 28.48 -25.82
N ASP A 828 -5.87 29.03 -25.82
CA ASP A 828 -6.51 29.75 -24.71
C ASP A 828 -7.62 28.90 -24.03
N ALA A 829 -7.84 27.67 -24.49
CA ALA A 829 -8.83 26.79 -23.88
C ALA A 829 -8.46 26.44 -22.44
N ALA A 830 -9.45 26.47 -21.56
CA ALA A 830 -9.27 25.98 -20.19
C ALA A 830 -9.26 24.45 -20.16
N ALA A 831 -8.34 23.87 -19.41
CA ALA A 831 -8.35 22.44 -19.09
C ALA A 831 -9.31 22.20 -17.94
N ASP A 832 -10.58 21.99 -18.27
CA ASP A 832 -11.63 21.73 -17.27
C ASP A 832 -11.66 20.25 -16.84
N VAL A 833 -12.20 20.01 -15.65
CA VAL A 833 -12.43 18.64 -15.13
C VAL A 833 -13.61 18.02 -15.88
N SER A 834 -13.31 17.30 -16.95
CA SER A 834 -14.29 16.80 -17.90
C SER A 834 -14.01 15.37 -18.36
N THR A 835 -14.96 14.78 -19.08
CA THR A 835 -14.82 13.44 -19.66
C THR A 835 -13.78 13.36 -20.78
N ARG A 836 -13.22 14.49 -21.25
CA ARG A 836 -12.09 14.53 -22.17
C ARG A 836 -10.92 13.64 -21.73
N PHE A 837 -10.68 13.61 -20.42
CA PHE A 837 -9.55 12.89 -19.82
C PHE A 837 -9.99 11.61 -19.09
N LEU A 838 -11.26 11.21 -19.24
CA LEU A 838 -11.78 9.98 -18.66
C LEU A 838 -11.65 8.84 -19.67
N GLU A 839 -10.75 7.91 -19.40
CA GLU A 839 -10.41 6.82 -20.29
C GLU A 839 -10.83 5.47 -19.73
N LYS A 840 -11.06 4.50 -20.62
CA LYS A 840 -11.34 3.11 -20.23
C LYS A 840 -10.08 2.46 -19.68
N GLY A 841 -10.16 1.92 -18.46
CA GLY A 841 -9.04 1.30 -17.75
C GLY A 841 -8.89 -0.20 -17.98
N ASP A 842 -9.72 -0.82 -18.84
CA ASP A 842 -9.68 -2.26 -19.11
C ASP A 842 -8.31 -2.72 -19.59
N PHE A 843 -7.83 -3.85 -19.07
CA PHE A 843 -6.57 -4.41 -19.53
C PHE A 843 -6.46 -5.92 -19.35
N VAL A 844 -5.57 -6.53 -20.13
CA VAL A 844 -4.98 -7.86 -19.90
C VAL A 844 -3.46 -7.72 -19.94
N ARG A 845 -2.81 -8.22 -18.90
CA ARG A 845 -1.36 -8.16 -18.73
C ARG A 845 -0.76 -9.55 -18.66
N LEU A 846 0.35 -9.79 -19.38
CA LEU A 846 1.23 -10.92 -19.12
C LEU A 846 2.18 -10.53 -17.98
N GLN A 847 1.79 -10.96 -16.76
CA GLN A 847 2.49 -10.59 -15.52
C GLN A 847 3.87 -11.21 -15.43
N ASN A 848 3.96 -12.51 -15.67
CA ASN A 848 5.26 -13.19 -15.74
C ASN A 848 5.22 -14.42 -16.64
N VAL A 849 6.40 -14.74 -17.18
CA VAL A 849 6.71 -16.01 -17.84
C VAL A 849 8.03 -16.49 -17.26
N THR A 850 8.06 -17.74 -16.78
CA THR A 850 9.27 -18.33 -16.22
C THR A 850 9.58 -19.64 -16.91
N LEU A 851 10.81 -19.76 -17.39
CA LEU A 851 11.41 -21.02 -17.82
C LEU A 851 12.40 -21.47 -16.76
N SER A 852 12.19 -22.65 -16.17
CA SER A 852 13.07 -23.21 -15.15
C SER A 852 13.55 -24.60 -15.55
N TYR A 853 14.78 -24.90 -15.20
CA TYR A 853 15.43 -26.18 -15.43
C TYR A 853 16.00 -26.73 -14.11
N ASN A 854 15.51 -27.89 -13.69
CA ASN A 854 16.03 -28.63 -12.56
C ASN A 854 17.18 -29.51 -13.03
N TRP A 855 18.41 -29.18 -12.65
CA TRP A 855 19.56 -29.95 -13.04
C TRP A 855 19.57 -31.28 -12.31
N PRO A 856 19.53 -32.43 -13.04
CA PRO A 856 19.57 -33.75 -12.40
C PRO A 856 20.91 -33.94 -11.70
N MET A 857 20.86 -34.13 -10.36
CA MET A 857 22.05 -34.28 -9.53
C MET A 857 22.30 -35.76 -9.25
N PRO A 858 23.56 -36.23 -9.32
CA PRO A 858 23.97 -37.53 -8.80
C PRO A 858 23.74 -37.59 -7.27
N GLU A 859 23.48 -38.79 -6.73
CA GLU A 859 23.26 -38.98 -5.29
C GLU A 859 24.43 -38.53 -4.39
N ASP A 860 25.66 -38.58 -4.93
CA ASP A 860 26.90 -38.17 -4.26
C ASP A 860 27.33 -36.73 -4.58
N ALA A 861 26.49 -35.96 -5.29
CA ALA A 861 26.79 -34.58 -5.60
C ALA A 861 26.80 -33.69 -4.35
N PHE A 862 27.62 -32.64 -4.40
CA PHE A 862 27.65 -31.60 -3.34
C PHE A 862 26.29 -30.91 -3.17
N PHE A 863 25.58 -30.68 -4.26
CA PHE A 863 24.22 -30.14 -4.25
C PHE A 863 23.21 -31.28 -4.30
N SER A 864 22.21 -31.25 -3.41
CA SER A 864 21.06 -32.16 -3.47
C SER A 864 20.02 -31.73 -4.50
N SER A 865 19.98 -30.43 -4.84
CA SER A 865 19.18 -29.89 -5.95
C SER A 865 19.80 -28.59 -6.49
N LEU A 866 19.70 -28.38 -7.80
CA LEU A 866 20.12 -27.16 -8.47
C LEU A 866 19.09 -26.80 -9.53
N MET A 867 18.49 -25.60 -9.41
CA MET A 867 17.52 -25.06 -10.35
C MET A 867 18.01 -23.74 -10.92
N LEU A 868 17.97 -23.63 -12.24
CA LEU A 868 18.22 -22.40 -12.99
C LEU A 868 16.90 -21.90 -13.57
N SER A 869 16.68 -20.60 -13.55
CA SER A 869 15.46 -20.00 -14.11
C SER A 869 15.72 -18.70 -14.85
N VAL A 870 14.89 -18.45 -15.86
CA VAL A 870 14.79 -17.17 -16.56
C VAL A 870 13.35 -16.71 -16.46
N THR A 871 13.12 -15.52 -15.92
CA THR A 871 11.79 -14.94 -15.75
C THR A 871 11.69 -13.59 -16.44
N GLY A 872 10.66 -13.41 -17.26
CA GLY A 872 10.25 -12.11 -17.79
C GLY A 872 9.01 -11.62 -17.04
N GLN A 873 9.01 -10.38 -16.57
CA GLN A 873 7.89 -9.77 -15.84
C GLN A 873 7.40 -8.52 -16.58
N ASN A 874 6.07 -8.29 -16.53
CA ASN A 874 5.41 -7.16 -17.20
C ASN A 874 5.79 -7.04 -18.69
N LEU A 875 5.72 -8.17 -19.41
CA LEU A 875 6.22 -8.24 -20.79
C LEU A 875 5.38 -7.45 -21.77
N PHE A 876 4.05 -7.47 -21.60
CA PHE A 876 3.13 -6.62 -22.35
C PHE A 876 1.81 -6.43 -21.60
N VAL A 877 1.14 -5.34 -21.93
CA VAL A 877 -0.22 -4.99 -21.52
C VAL A 877 -1.04 -4.68 -22.76
N ILE A 878 -2.23 -5.27 -22.84
CA ILE A 878 -3.23 -4.95 -23.87
C ILE A 878 -4.26 -4.06 -23.19
N THR A 879 -4.36 -2.80 -23.63
CA THR A 879 -5.25 -1.79 -23.04
C THR A 879 -5.49 -0.66 -24.06
N ASP A 880 -6.63 0.01 -23.95
CA ASP A 880 -6.92 1.25 -24.69
C ASP A 880 -6.49 2.50 -23.90
N TYR A 881 -5.98 2.35 -22.68
CA TYR A 881 -5.52 3.46 -21.85
C TYR A 881 -4.26 4.12 -22.42
N THR A 882 -4.31 5.44 -22.60
CA THR A 882 -3.22 6.20 -23.26
C THR A 882 -2.05 6.49 -22.32
N GLY A 883 -2.28 6.58 -21.01
CA GLY A 883 -1.23 6.78 -20.00
C GLY A 883 -0.21 5.65 -19.94
N LEU A 884 0.71 5.70 -18.97
CA LEU A 884 1.84 4.75 -18.90
C LEU A 884 1.41 3.35 -18.47
N ASP A 885 0.45 3.24 -17.56
CA ASP A 885 -0.03 1.96 -17.04
C ASP A 885 -1.49 2.07 -16.55
N PRO A 886 -2.39 1.11 -16.85
CA PRO A 886 -3.79 1.17 -16.42
C PRO A 886 -4.02 0.81 -14.94
N GLU A 887 -3.03 0.34 -14.20
CA GLU A 887 -3.13 0.07 -12.75
C GLU A 887 -2.60 1.25 -11.90
N VAL A 888 -2.72 2.46 -12.39
CA VAL A 888 -2.28 3.66 -11.67
C VAL A 888 -3.36 4.19 -10.72
N SER A 889 -2.92 4.73 -9.60
CA SER A 889 -3.76 5.50 -8.69
C SER A 889 -2.88 6.44 -7.90
N SER A 890 -3.11 7.73 -8.06
CA SER A 890 -2.39 8.76 -7.29
C SER A 890 -2.87 8.77 -5.83
N SER A 891 -1.98 9.07 -4.91
CA SER A 891 -2.35 9.30 -3.52
C SER A 891 -3.26 10.53 -3.39
N PRO A 892 -4.22 10.54 -2.46
CA PRO A 892 -5.08 11.68 -2.23
C PRO A 892 -4.24 12.92 -1.87
N GLY A 893 -4.68 14.07 -2.34
CA GLY A 893 -4.17 15.34 -1.87
C GLY A 893 -4.47 15.47 -0.38
N GLY A 894 -3.42 15.58 0.45
CA GLY A 894 -3.58 15.70 1.90
C GLY A 894 -4.06 17.08 2.32
N ASP A 895 -5.18 17.53 1.79
CA ASP A 895 -5.84 18.71 2.30
C ASP A 895 -6.97 18.25 3.23
N ASP A 896 -6.73 18.33 4.54
CA ASP A 896 -7.73 18.02 5.58
C ASP A 896 -9.00 18.87 5.44
N LEU A 897 -8.90 19.99 4.74
CA LEU A 897 -10.02 20.90 4.47
C LEU A 897 -11.09 20.28 3.54
N LEU A 898 -10.73 19.31 2.70
CA LEU A 898 -11.65 18.66 1.78
C LEU A 898 -12.07 17.23 2.20
N ASN A 899 -12.05 16.97 3.51
CA ASN A 899 -12.52 15.73 4.15
C ASN A 899 -11.69 14.47 3.93
N GLY A 900 -10.51 14.54 3.28
CA GLY A 900 -9.56 13.44 3.18
C GLY A 900 -10.17 12.12 2.67
N LEU A 901 -11.16 12.18 1.76
CA LEU A 901 -11.71 10.97 1.16
C LEU A 901 -10.67 10.33 0.24
N PRO A 902 -10.52 9.02 0.30
CA PRO A 902 -9.55 8.33 -0.54
C PRO A 902 -9.84 8.53 -2.02
N VAL A 903 -8.78 8.58 -2.81
CA VAL A 903 -8.81 8.70 -4.27
C VAL A 903 -8.50 7.33 -4.86
N PHE A 904 -9.18 6.96 -5.94
CA PHE A 904 -8.86 5.78 -6.71
C PHE A 904 -9.11 6.02 -8.21
N GLY A 905 -8.25 5.45 -9.09
CA GLY A 905 -8.41 5.57 -10.52
C GLY A 905 -8.11 6.95 -11.09
N ILE A 906 -7.27 7.75 -10.42
CA ILE A 906 -6.74 9.01 -10.95
C ILE A 906 -5.24 8.85 -11.20
N ASP A 907 -4.80 9.08 -12.44
CA ASP A 907 -3.40 9.06 -12.83
C ASP A 907 -2.80 10.46 -12.77
N TYR A 908 -1.71 10.65 -12.06
CA TYR A 908 -0.92 11.87 -12.08
C TYR A 908 0.56 11.56 -11.98
N ALA A 909 1.27 11.71 -13.10
CA ALA A 909 2.72 11.53 -13.20
C ALA A 909 3.23 10.29 -12.43
N ALA A 910 2.49 9.16 -12.56
CA ALA A 910 2.81 7.94 -11.84
C ALA A 910 4.19 7.41 -12.24
N TYR A 911 4.91 6.87 -11.26
CA TYR A 911 6.20 6.23 -11.52
C TYR A 911 6.02 5.03 -12.47
N PRO A 912 6.72 4.98 -13.63
CA PRO A 912 6.49 3.98 -14.65
C PRO A 912 6.82 2.57 -14.17
N ARG A 913 5.99 1.60 -14.52
CA ARG A 913 6.28 0.19 -14.25
C ARG A 913 7.41 -0.31 -15.14
N PRO A 914 8.37 -1.07 -14.59
CA PRO A 914 9.44 -1.66 -15.39
C PRO A 914 8.99 -2.93 -16.10
N ARG A 915 9.60 -3.20 -17.25
CA ARG A 915 9.74 -4.54 -17.83
C ARG A 915 11.03 -5.16 -17.30
N THR A 916 10.95 -6.35 -16.72
CA THR A 916 12.09 -6.94 -16.00
C THR A 916 12.41 -8.33 -16.52
N PHE A 917 13.69 -8.61 -16.69
CA PHE A 917 14.21 -9.95 -16.96
C PHE A 917 15.13 -10.40 -15.81
N THR A 918 14.86 -11.57 -15.26
CA THR A 918 15.56 -12.11 -14.08
C THR A 918 16.21 -13.45 -14.40
N LEU A 919 17.47 -13.59 -14.04
CA LEU A 919 18.17 -14.88 -13.96
C LEU A 919 18.16 -15.35 -12.52
N GLY A 920 17.64 -16.54 -12.27
CA GLY A 920 17.55 -17.13 -10.94
C GLY A 920 18.37 -18.40 -10.80
N LEU A 921 19.03 -18.54 -9.66
CA LEU A 921 19.73 -19.74 -9.23
C LEU A 921 19.21 -20.16 -7.87
N ASN A 922 18.75 -21.40 -7.73
CA ASN A 922 18.40 -21.99 -6.44
C ASN A 922 19.21 -23.29 -6.26
N ALA A 923 19.90 -23.42 -5.15
CA ALA A 923 20.71 -24.59 -4.80
C ALA A 923 20.39 -25.05 -3.38
N LYS A 924 20.31 -26.37 -3.20
CA LYS A 924 20.14 -27.00 -1.88
C LYS A 924 21.26 -28.00 -1.65
N PHE A 925 21.81 -28.03 -0.43
CA PHE A 925 22.93 -28.90 -0.05
C PHE A 925 22.90 -29.22 1.46
#